data_3a729ee2d7b6ce33f6d5704518cde5a2
#
_entry.id   3a729ee2d7b6ce33f6d5704518cde5a2
#
_cell.length_a   1.000
_cell.length_b   1.000
_cell.length_c   1.000
_cell.angle_alpha   90.00
_cell.angle_beta   90.00
_cell.angle_gamma   90.00
#
_symmetry.space_group_name_H-M   'P 1'
#
loop_
_entity.id
_entity.type
_entity.pdbx_description
1 polymer ?
#
loop_
_entity_poly.entity_id
_entity_poly.type
_entity_poly.pdbx_seq_one_letter_code
_entity_poly.pdbx_strand_id
1 'polypeptide(L)'
;MSLSRLVLLTSLTSLVAGALIAPSTPVPYAAPPATAAPPSVTTACGRDTDPAWAPTSTRYGEAAGYDAYTGNGYLGHRVPAAGAGYAASGEKTGWPLFTPRYDGAFVSGLFGREKDLAGGREVIAALPSWTDLDVRVGDETYGPGTPPGRISRYRQTLFLRCGLVRTSLRWTTADGRATDLTYEVLTDRSDVHTGAVRLRMTPRWNGTATVTGRLDPKGARRITLAGDGTFRTRGTGTGGAIVQELRTRGSGAGAPVAPRSTHRVRDGRTYTFDKYVGIDTALTSAAPRTAAREAARRAAGRGWSGILAANDAAWRRAWAADIAVPDRPELQKWLRAAQYGLLASTRAGSRDSIAPAGLTSDNYAGMVFWDAETWMYPGLLATRPELARPVVEYRYRTREAARANARKLGFRGLFYPWTSASSGDLWSECQSWNPPHCVTQNHLQGDVSLAVWQYYLATGDHEWLAGRGWPLLEGIADFWASRATANDDGSYSVKEVAGPDEYSNGVTDGVFTNAVAATALRNATRAAQLLGHTAPVGWKRVADGLRIPYDPARKLFLQYAGYNGSTIKQADTVLLIYPLEWPMEPGAAAATLDFYAAHTDPDGPAMTDSVHAIDAATIGEPGCATYTYLQRAVRPFTRGPYALFSEARGAKSGAQDPLSGFPAEDFLTGKGGFLQVFTHGLTGLRLREDGVRLDPMLPPQLGSGVTLTGLRHRGRTYDLAIGPRTTTVRLTSGAPFTVHSPAGPRLLTGTLTLPTRRPDLAATTDAARCRPVTATSEAPGLYAAAAVDGSPATSWSPDGAKGALTVDLGRAVAVTSAEPEWTDVRPSSYRLETSADGTHWQPYRAGAVARRVRLTVESEDPQKPSGVTELKVVQP
;
A
#
# COMPACT_ATOMS: atom_id res chain seq x y z
N MET A 1 30.46 65.32 -15.92
CA MET A 1 29.43 66.21 -16.45
C MET A 1 28.08 65.63 -15.98
N SER A 2 27.57 66.01 -14.84
CA SER A 2 26.70 67.14 -14.45
C SER A 2 25.41 67.19 -15.27
N LEU A 3 24.28 66.89 -14.71
CA LEU A 3 23.37 67.83 -14.04
C LEU A 3 22.09 67.14 -13.55
N SER A 4 21.84 67.43 -12.29
CA SER A 4 20.59 67.25 -11.52
C SER A 4 19.41 68.02 -12.11
N ARG A 5 18.19 67.58 -11.84
CA ARG A 5 17.03 68.46 -11.52
C ARG A 5 16.04 67.83 -10.59
N LEU A 6 15.79 68.45 -9.54
CA LEU A 6 14.90 68.51 -8.41
C LEU A 6 13.55 69.14 -8.82
N VAL A 7 12.40 68.60 -8.42
CA VAL A 7 11.10 69.37 -8.33
C VAL A 7 10.26 68.67 -7.23
N LEU A 8 10.22 69.26 -6.11
CA LEU A 8 9.20 69.93 -5.29
C LEU A 8 7.90 69.15 -4.95
N LEU A 9 7.73 69.04 -3.60
CA LEU A 9 6.52 68.79 -2.83
C LEU A 9 5.39 69.76 -3.08
N THR A 10 4.16 69.29 -2.99
CA THR A 10 3.01 70.03 -2.47
C THR A 10 2.23 69.19 -1.47
N SER A 11 2.18 69.69 -0.26
CA SER A 11 1.43 69.26 0.89
C SER A 11 -0.05 69.68 0.80
N LEU A 12 -0.97 68.74 1.12
CA LEU A 12 -2.33 69.07 1.50
C LEU A 12 -2.59 68.57 2.92
N THR A 13 -2.72 69.53 3.83
CA THR A 13 -3.18 69.38 5.22
C THR A 13 -4.69 69.24 5.25
N SER A 14 -5.17 68.19 5.90
CA SER A 14 -6.58 68.08 6.33
C SER A 14 -6.61 67.90 7.86
N LEU A 15 -7.21 68.90 8.50
CA LEU A 15 -7.53 68.95 9.92
C LEU A 15 -8.53 67.83 10.26
N VAL A 16 -8.24 67.03 11.31
CA VAL A 16 -9.24 66.24 12.01
C VAL A 16 -9.12 66.61 13.50
N ALA A 17 -10.25 66.99 14.06
CA ALA A 17 -10.42 67.39 15.42
C ALA A 17 -10.10 66.31 16.46
N GLY A 18 -9.30 66.64 17.44
CA GLY A 18 -9.01 65.78 18.58
C GLY A 18 -10.18 65.68 19.55
N ALA A 19 -10.56 64.45 19.88
CA ALA A 19 -11.34 64.12 21.07
C ALA A 19 -10.36 63.56 22.11
N LEU A 20 -10.30 64.30 23.26
CA LEU A 20 -9.54 63.92 24.47
C LEU A 20 -10.17 62.63 25.08
N ILE A 21 -9.45 61.52 25.07
CA ILE A 21 -9.78 60.35 25.85
C ILE A 21 -8.88 60.33 27.10
N ALA A 22 -9.49 60.37 28.27
CA ALA A 22 -8.83 60.25 29.55
C ALA A 22 -8.19 58.85 29.74
N PRO A 23 -7.08 58.77 30.50
CA PRO A 23 -6.40 57.50 30.73
C PRO A 23 -7.23 56.61 31.65
N SER A 24 -7.65 55.45 31.15
CA SER A 24 -8.24 54.37 31.93
C SER A 24 -7.18 53.63 32.72
N THR A 25 -7.35 53.52 34.05
CA THR A 25 -6.55 52.73 34.95
C THR A 25 -6.53 51.27 34.55
N PRO A 26 -5.40 50.54 34.62
CA PRO A 26 -5.37 49.14 34.31
C PRO A 26 -6.09 48.31 35.39
N VAL A 27 -7.10 47.54 34.98
CA VAL A 27 -7.73 46.53 35.82
C VAL A 27 -6.72 45.38 35.99
N PRO A 28 -6.48 44.86 37.19
CA PRO A 28 -5.56 43.76 37.39
C PRO A 28 -6.15 42.50 36.72
N TYR A 29 -5.38 41.94 35.79
CA TYR A 29 -5.69 40.67 35.13
C TYR A 29 -5.64 39.56 36.18
N ALA A 30 -6.78 38.99 36.53
CA ALA A 30 -6.82 37.80 37.37
C ALA A 30 -6.20 36.64 36.57
N ALA A 31 -5.18 36.01 37.13
CA ALA A 31 -4.58 34.82 36.57
C ALA A 31 -5.67 33.76 36.35
N PRO A 32 -5.72 33.09 35.19
CA PRO A 32 -6.67 32.00 34.99
C PRO A 32 -6.41 30.92 36.03
N PRO A 33 -7.45 30.23 36.54
CA PRO A 33 -7.29 29.17 37.51
C PRO A 33 -6.38 28.10 36.90
N ALA A 34 -5.47 27.56 37.71
CA ALA A 34 -4.57 26.48 37.33
C ALA A 34 -5.40 25.39 36.65
N THR A 35 -5.14 25.14 35.36
CA THR A 35 -5.75 24.05 34.61
C THR A 35 -5.48 22.77 35.35
N ALA A 36 -6.53 22.09 35.79
CA ALA A 36 -6.43 20.74 36.33
C ALA A 36 -5.59 19.88 35.36
N ALA A 37 -4.67 19.09 35.90
CA ALA A 37 -3.87 18.19 35.12
C ALA A 37 -4.80 17.37 34.22
N PRO A 38 -4.53 17.23 32.90
CA PRO A 38 -5.41 16.49 32.03
C PRO A 38 -5.56 15.07 32.59
N PRO A 39 -6.77 14.50 32.59
CA PRO A 39 -6.99 13.14 33.10
C PRO A 39 -5.99 12.23 32.38
N SER A 40 -5.40 11.32 33.13
CA SER A 40 -4.43 10.35 32.63
C SER A 40 -5.07 9.59 31.45
N VAL A 41 -4.75 9.97 30.23
CA VAL A 41 -5.22 9.28 29.03
C VAL A 41 -4.57 7.90 29.05
N THR A 42 -5.34 6.91 29.47
CA THR A 42 -4.89 5.52 29.37
C THR A 42 -4.71 5.21 27.89
N THR A 43 -3.45 5.03 27.45
CA THR A 43 -3.14 4.72 26.07
C THR A 43 -3.77 3.37 25.69
N ALA A 44 -4.43 3.28 24.53
CA ALA A 44 -4.92 2.02 23.99
C ALA A 44 -3.77 1.16 23.40
N CYS A 45 -2.62 1.77 23.15
CA CYS A 45 -1.45 1.13 22.58
C CYS A 45 -0.99 -0.08 23.40
N GLY A 46 -0.86 -1.22 22.75
CA GLY A 46 -0.44 -2.47 23.38
C GLY A 46 -1.50 -3.17 24.22
N ARG A 47 -2.77 -2.76 24.16
CA ARG A 47 -3.89 -3.37 24.91
C ARG A 47 -4.92 -4.06 24.03
N ASP A 48 -4.88 -3.87 22.70
CA ASP A 48 -5.81 -4.54 21.78
C ASP A 48 -5.70 -6.06 21.89
N THR A 49 -6.83 -6.72 21.88
CA THR A 49 -6.97 -8.18 21.84
C THR A 49 -7.66 -8.66 20.56
N ASP A 50 -8.30 -7.77 19.81
CA ASP A 50 -8.91 -8.05 18.51
C ASP A 50 -7.81 -8.44 17.50
N PRO A 51 -7.85 -9.65 16.90
CA PRO A 51 -6.84 -10.09 15.93
C PRO A 51 -6.70 -9.16 14.70
N ALA A 52 -7.76 -8.40 14.38
CA ALA A 52 -7.70 -7.41 13.29
C ALA A 52 -6.89 -6.15 13.67
N TRP A 53 -6.62 -5.91 14.97
CA TRP A 53 -5.78 -4.84 15.46
C TRP A 53 -4.48 -5.30 16.10
N ALA A 54 -4.42 -6.57 16.50
CA ALA A 54 -3.30 -7.17 17.22
C ALA A 54 -2.94 -8.56 16.66
N PRO A 55 -2.58 -8.65 15.36
CA PRO A 55 -2.13 -9.91 14.78
C PRO A 55 -0.95 -10.46 15.57
N THR A 56 -0.99 -11.77 15.84
CA THR A 56 -0.13 -12.42 16.81
C THR A 56 0.41 -13.75 16.30
N SER A 57 1.73 -13.96 16.48
CA SER A 57 2.38 -15.27 16.39
C SER A 57 2.50 -15.88 17.79
N THR A 58 2.22 -17.17 17.91
CA THR A 58 2.30 -17.91 19.18
C THR A 58 3.36 -19.02 19.17
N ARG A 59 4.01 -19.26 18.04
CA ARG A 59 5.10 -20.23 17.89
C ARG A 59 6.37 -19.50 17.44
N TYR A 60 7.48 -19.80 18.13
CA TYR A 60 8.78 -19.23 17.78
C TYR A 60 9.19 -19.67 16.36
N GLY A 61 9.54 -18.71 15.52
CA GLY A 61 9.89 -18.95 14.12
C GLY A 61 8.71 -19.13 13.16
N GLU A 62 7.45 -19.06 13.62
CA GLU A 62 6.25 -19.15 12.76
C GLU A 62 6.21 -18.07 11.68
N ALA A 63 6.72 -16.89 11.99
CA ALA A 63 6.74 -15.75 11.09
C ALA A 63 8.05 -15.67 10.27
N ALA A 64 8.85 -16.72 10.22
CA ALA A 64 10.12 -16.68 9.51
C ALA A 64 9.95 -16.18 8.07
N GLY A 65 10.71 -15.12 7.72
CA GLY A 65 10.59 -14.45 6.42
C GLY A 65 9.45 -13.44 6.30
N TYR A 66 8.54 -13.35 7.28
CA TYR A 66 7.41 -12.41 7.33
C TYR A 66 7.31 -11.80 8.72
N ASP A 67 8.44 -11.32 9.22
CA ASP A 67 8.55 -10.79 10.58
C ASP A 67 7.74 -9.52 10.79
N ALA A 68 7.27 -9.30 12.02
CA ALA A 68 6.62 -8.06 12.39
C ALA A 68 7.54 -6.86 12.16
N TYR A 69 6.99 -5.72 11.77
CA TYR A 69 7.78 -4.51 11.65
C TYR A 69 7.10 -3.28 12.23
N THR A 70 7.91 -2.31 12.61
CA THR A 70 7.47 -0.98 13.05
C THR A 70 8.00 0.08 12.08
N GLY A 71 7.18 1.09 11.78
CA GLY A 71 7.54 2.18 10.89
C GLY A 71 6.76 3.45 11.19
N ASN A 72 7.33 4.60 10.84
CA ASN A 72 6.72 5.91 11.07
C ASN A 72 6.78 6.84 9.84
N GLY A 73 7.17 6.27 8.67
CA GLY A 73 7.32 6.99 7.41
C GLY A 73 8.67 7.70 7.24
N TYR A 74 9.52 7.71 8.25
CA TYR A 74 10.93 8.10 8.17
C TYR A 74 11.84 6.93 8.44
N LEU A 75 11.60 6.20 9.53
CA LEU A 75 12.31 5.02 9.98
C LEU A 75 11.41 3.81 9.93
N GLY A 76 11.90 2.72 9.34
CA GLY A 76 11.29 1.38 9.40
C GLY A 76 12.28 0.37 9.94
N HIS A 77 11.79 -0.62 10.72
CA HIS A 77 12.61 -1.68 11.27
C HIS A 77 11.82 -2.97 11.45
N ARG A 78 12.36 -4.08 10.94
CA ARG A 78 11.82 -5.42 11.18
C ARG A 78 12.27 -5.93 12.53
N VAL A 79 11.37 -6.59 13.24
CA VAL A 79 11.61 -7.11 14.59
C VAL A 79 11.64 -8.64 14.53
N PRO A 80 12.82 -9.27 14.73
CA PRO A 80 12.95 -10.72 14.66
C PRO A 80 12.09 -11.43 15.72
N ALA A 81 11.89 -12.74 15.55
CA ALA A 81 11.16 -13.56 16.50
C ALA A 81 11.72 -13.46 17.92
N ALA A 82 13.01 -13.20 18.06
CA ALA A 82 13.64 -12.96 19.38
C ALA A 82 13.17 -11.66 20.07
N GLY A 83 12.48 -10.77 19.37
CA GLY A 83 11.95 -9.51 19.92
C GLY A 83 12.87 -8.31 19.82
N ALA A 84 14.17 -8.52 19.57
CA ALA A 84 15.17 -7.48 19.38
C ALA A 84 16.41 -8.08 18.71
N GLY A 85 17.31 -7.23 18.21
CA GLY A 85 18.59 -7.62 17.65
C GLY A 85 18.56 -7.79 16.12
N TYR A 86 19.61 -8.42 15.59
CA TYR A 86 19.81 -8.66 14.17
C TYR A 86 19.68 -10.15 13.85
N ALA A 87 18.85 -10.47 12.89
CA ALA A 87 18.80 -11.78 12.27
C ALA A 87 18.97 -11.67 10.75
N ALA A 88 19.49 -12.74 10.14
CA ALA A 88 19.54 -12.92 8.71
C ALA A 88 19.14 -14.37 8.40
N SER A 89 18.41 -14.57 7.29
CA SER A 89 18.10 -15.88 6.75
C SER A 89 19.10 -16.23 5.63
N GLY A 90 19.24 -17.52 5.31
CA GLY A 90 19.98 -17.96 4.13
C GLY A 90 19.24 -17.72 2.81
N GLU A 91 17.97 -17.34 2.87
CA GLU A 91 17.12 -17.06 1.73
C GLU A 91 17.53 -15.75 1.05
N LYS A 92 17.43 -15.70 -0.27
CA LYS A 92 17.78 -14.52 -1.04
C LYS A 92 16.59 -13.58 -1.18
N THR A 93 16.88 -12.29 -1.17
CA THR A 93 15.95 -11.27 -1.65
C THR A 93 15.72 -11.45 -3.16
N GLY A 94 14.63 -10.88 -3.68
CA GLY A 94 14.36 -10.84 -5.11
C GLY A 94 15.22 -9.84 -5.88
N TRP A 95 14.84 -9.69 -7.15
CA TRP A 95 15.44 -8.72 -8.05
C TRP A 95 15.42 -7.29 -7.43
N PRO A 96 16.44 -6.47 -7.64
CA PRO A 96 17.66 -6.71 -8.41
C PRO A 96 18.87 -7.17 -7.56
N LEU A 97 18.69 -7.48 -6.27
CA LEU A 97 19.80 -7.65 -5.33
C LEU A 97 20.27 -9.09 -5.20
N PHE A 98 19.35 -10.05 -5.11
CA PHE A 98 19.66 -11.47 -4.90
C PHE A 98 20.60 -11.73 -3.70
N THR A 99 20.51 -10.91 -2.66
CA THR A 99 21.32 -10.99 -1.44
C THR A 99 20.55 -11.72 -0.33
N PRO A 100 21.24 -12.29 0.70
CA PRO A 100 20.56 -12.88 1.85
C PRO A 100 19.64 -11.87 2.54
N ARG A 101 18.44 -12.30 2.91
CA ARG A 101 17.47 -11.53 3.63
C ARG A 101 17.91 -11.28 5.08
N TYR A 102 17.66 -10.10 5.62
CA TYR A 102 18.10 -9.69 6.94
C TYR A 102 17.15 -8.68 7.58
N ASP A 103 17.18 -8.60 8.90
CA ASP A 103 16.47 -7.56 9.64
C ASP A 103 17.24 -6.25 9.55
N GLY A 104 16.83 -5.38 8.63
CA GLY A 104 17.40 -4.07 8.40
C GLY A 104 16.60 -2.96 9.06
N ALA A 105 17.27 -1.85 9.32
CA ALA A 105 16.67 -0.57 9.63
C ALA A 105 16.86 0.36 8.44
N PHE A 106 15.76 0.92 7.92
CA PHE A 106 15.78 1.74 6.71
C PHE A 106 15.27 3.15 7.01
N VAL A 107 15.91 4.14 6.38
CA VAL A 107 15.46 5.53 6.40
C VAL A 107 14.99 5.92 5.02
N SER A 108 13.83 6.56 4.93
CA SER A 108 13.24 7.04 3.69
C SER A 108 14.21 7.97 2.93
N GLY A 109 14.42 7.69 1.65
CA GLY A 109 15.30 8.49 0.78
C GLY A 109 16.80 8.30 0.98
N LEU A 110 17.23 7.41 1.89
CA LEU A 110 18.66 7.19 2.16
C LEU A 110 19.22 6.09 1.23
N PHE A 111 19.90 6.48 0.17
CA PHE A 111 20.48 5.56 -0.82
C PHE A 111 22.01 5.52 -0.75
N GLY A 112 22.59 4.39 -1.15
CA GLY A 112 24.01 4.18 -1.32
C GLY A 112 24.29 3.30 -2.53
N ARG A 113 25.58 3.13 -2.89
CA ARG A 113 26.03 2.31 -4.03
C ARG A 113 27.10 1.33 -3.57
N GLU A 114 27.07 0.14 -4.17
CA GLU A 114 28.15 -0.86 -4.07
C GLU A 114 28.49 -1.33 -5.48
N LYS A 115 29.79 -1.37 -5.83
CA LYS A 115 30.27 -1.60 -7.20
C LYS A 115 29.73 -2.90 -7.81
N ASP A 116 29.65 -3.96 -7.00
CA ASP A 116 29.30 -5.31 -7.45
C ASP A 116 27.84 -5.69 -7.15
N LEU A 117 27.02 -4.70 -6.77
CA LEU A 117 25.62 -4.91 -6.43
C LEU A 117 24.72 -4.04 -7.32
N ALA A 118 23.66 -4.63 -7.87
CA ALA A 118 22.68 -3.93 -8.71
C ALA A 118 23.32 -3.13 -9.86
N GLY A 119 24.42 -3.66 -10.45
CA GLY A 119 25.16 -2.98 -11.50
C GLY A 119 25.80 -1.66 -11.08
N GLY A 120 26.15 -1.49 -9.80
CA GLY A 120 26.71 -0.26 -9.25
C GLY A 120 25.72 0.90 -9.10
N ARG A 121 24.42 0.63 -9.25
CA ARG A 121 23.35 1.61 -9.13
C ARG A 121 22.94 1.84 -7.67
N GLU A 122 22.11 2.86 -7.45
CA GLU A 122 21.64 3.18 -6.10
C GLU A 122 20.71 2.10 -5.55
N VAL A 123 20.91 1.80 -4.26
CA VAL A 123 20.10 0.91 -3.46
C VAL A 123 19.85 1.57 -2.11
N ILE A 124 18.66 1.41 -1.53
CA ILE A 124 18.40 1.95 -0.18
C ILE A 124 19.44 1.45 0.80
N ALA A 125 20.01 2.35 1.59
CA ALA A 125 21.02 2.01 2.58
C ALA A 125 20.35 1.51 3.87
N ALA A 126 20.88 0.44 4.46
CA ALA A 126 20.46 -0.06 5.75
C ALA A 126 21.40 0.41 6.87
N LEU A 127 20.80 0.80 7.98
CA LEU A 127 21.48 1.21 9.20
C LEU A 127 21.88 -0.01 10.05
N PRO A 128 22.78 0.14 11.04
CA PRO A 128 22.98 -0.86 12.09
C PRO A 128 21.64 -1.23 12.76
N SER A 129 21.52 -2.48 13.22
CA SER A 129 20.38 -2.84 14.07
C SER A 129 20.46 -2.03 15.36
N TRP A 130 19.45 -1.20 15.57
CA TRP A 130 19.37 -0.33 16.75
C TRP A 130 18.53 -0.95 17.88
N THR A 131 17.87 -2.08 17.63
CA THR A 131 17.00 -2.72 18.62
C THR A 131 17.75 -3.59 19.63
N ASP A 132 19.02 -3.93 19.38
CA ASP A 132 19.81 -4.80 20.24
C ASP A 132 19.79 -4.37 21.70
N LEU A 133 19.30 -5.29 22.54
CA LEU A 133 19.25 -5.19 23.99
C LEU A 133 19.41 -6.61 24.55
N ASP A 134 20.65 -7.09 24.56
CA ASP A 134 21.00 -8.46 24.95
C ASP A 134 20.90 -8.69 26.46
N VAL A 135 20.53 -9.92 26.85
CA VAL A 135 20.55 -10.40 28.24
C VAL A 135 21.53 -11.54 28.34
N ARG A 136 22.59 -11.41 29.15
CA ARG A 136 23.56 -12.45 29.46
C ARG A 136 23.34 -12.98 30.86
N VAL A 137 23.30 -14.30 30.97
CA VAL A 137 23.19 -15.06 32.25
C VAL A 137 24.27 -16.14 32.26
N GLY A 138 25.26 -16.04 33.16
CA GLY A 138 26.46 -16.85 33.08
C GLY A 138 27.19 -16.60 31.76
N ASP A 139 27.46 -17.67 31.03
CA ASP A 139 28.15 -17.61 29.74
C ASP A 139 27.21 -17.55 28.52
N GLU A 140 25.90 -17.70 28.73
CA GLU A 140 24.92 -17.68 27.67
C GLU A 140 24.28 -16.27 27.48
N THR A 141 24.06 -15.89 26.23
CA THR A 141 23.43 -14.63 25.87
C THR A 141 22.16 -14.92 25.07
N TYR A 142 21.03 -14.33 25.49
CA TYR A 142 19.78 -14.36 24.75
C TYR A 142 19.84 -13.39 23.57
N GLY A 143 19.38 -13.85 22.41
CA GLY A 143 19.27 -13.07 21.17
C GLY A 143 18.76 -13.93 19.99
N PRO A 144 18.76 -13.41 18.75
CA PRO A 144 18.25 -14.10 17.56
C PRO A 144 18.88 -15.47 17.29
N GLY A 145 20.13 -15.72 17.75
CA GLY A 145 20.82 -17.02 17.67
C GLY A 145 20.45 -18.03 18.77
N THR A 146 19.53 -17.69 19.68
CA THR A 146 19.11 -18.62 20.74
C THR A 146 18.38 -19.82 20.17
N PRO A 147 18.80 -21.08 20.49
CA PRO A 147 18.15 -22.29 19.98
C PRO A 147 16.64 -22.32 20.36
N PRO A 148 15.74 -22.69 19.43
CA PRO A 148 14.29 -22.72 19.69
C PRO A 148 13.89 -23.56 20.90
N GLY A 149 14.57 -24.70 21.16
CA GLY A 149 14.31 -25.57 22.31
C GLY A 149 14.59 -24.92 23.68
N ARG A 150 15.24 -23.77 23.71
CA ARG A 150 15.47 -22.94 24.91
C ARG A 150 14.39 -21.91 25.15
N ILE A 151 13.41 -21.80 24.23
CA ILE A 151 12.36 -20.79 24.24
C ILE A 151 11.02 -21.48 24.48
N SER A 152 10.25 -20.94 25.41
CA SER A 152 8.89 -21.40 25.72
C SER A 152 7.98 -20.20 26.01
N ARG A 153 6.66 -20.40 26.09
CA ARG A 153 5.65 -19.35 26.35
C ARG A 153 5.76 -18.17 25.37
N TYR A 154 6.12 -18.47 24.13
CA TYR A 154 6.33 -17.45 23.11
C TYR A 154 5.04 -16.80 22.65
N ARG A 155 5.10 -15.48 22.51
CA ARG A 155 4.06 -14.66 21.89
C ARG A 155 4.67 -13.39 21.31
N GLN A 156 4.48 -13.12 20.04
CA GLN A 156 4.83 -11.84 19.40
C GLN A 156 3.58 -11.22 18.79
N THR A 157 3.28 -9.98 19.16
CA THR A 157 2.09 -9.23 18.71
C THR A 157 2.51 -7.92 18.08
N LEU A 158 1.99 -7.63 16.90
CA LEU A 158 2.06 -6.33 16.25
C LEU A 158 0.77 -5.56 16.53
N PHE A 159 0.85 -4.46 17.29
CA PHE A 159 -0.28 -3.59 17.60
C PHE A 159 -0.42 -2.52 16.52
N LEU A 160 -1.30 -2.76 15.52
CA LEU A 160 -1.47 -1.92 14.35
C LEU A 160 -1.90 -0.47 14.68
N ARG A 161 -2.65 -0.28 15.78
CA ARG A 161 -3.11 1.05 16.21
C ARG A 161 -1.97 2.01 16.54
N CYS A 162 -0.80 1.50 16.84
CA CYS A 162 0.31 2.34 17.31
C CYS A 162 1.71 1.88 16.85
N GLY A 163 1.79 0.88 15.98
CA GLY A 163 3.06 0.38 15.45
C GLY A 163 4.00 -0.21 16.50
N LEU A 164 3.46 -0.73 17.62
CA LEU A 164 4.23 -1.37 18.67
C LEU A 164 4.35 -2.87 18.40
N VAL A 165 5.56 -3.41 18.41
CA VAL A 165 5.81 -4.86 18.43
C VAL A 165 6.15 -5.28 19.84
N ARG A 166 5.38 -6.22 20.40
CA ARG A 166 5.68 -6.83 21.72
C ARG A 166 5.97 -8.29 21.56
N THR A 167 7.13 -8.74 22.09
CA THR A 167 7.54 -10.14 22.15
C THR A 167 7.68 -10.56 23.59
N SER A 168 6.95 -11.58 24.01
CA SER A 168 7.03 -12.16 25.36
C SER A 168 7.39 -13.63 25.25
N LEU A 169 8.31 -14.10 26.10
CA LEU A 169 8.77 -15.48 26.08
C LEU A 169 9.45 -15.84 27.39
N ARG A 170 9.70 -17.12 27.58
CA ARG A 170 10.60 -17.65 28.62
C ARG A 170 11.83 -18.25 27.98
N TRP A 171 13.00 -17.73 28.33
CA TRP A 171 14.31 -18.29 27.97
C TRP A 171 14.87 -19.10 29.12
N THR A 172 15.39 -20.28 28.82
CA THR A 172 16.03 -21.15 29.79
C THR A 172 17.45 -21.49 29.36
N THR A 173 18.46 -21.18 30.21
CA THR A 173 19.87 -21.50 29.98
C THR A 173 20.14 -23.00 30.02
N ALA A 174 21.32 -23.45 29.60
CA ALA A 174 21.71 -24.89 29.68
C ALA A 174 21.71 -25.46 31.11
N ASP A 175 22.05 -24.61 32.07
CA ASP A 175 22.04 -24.95 33.48
C ASP A 175 20.66 -24.80 34.16
N GLY A 176 19.58 -24.61 33.36
CA GLY A 176 18.19 -24.59 33.84
C GLY A 176 17.67 -23.26 34.40
N ARG A 177 18.45 -22.18 34.36
CA ARG A 177 17.99 -20.86 34.82
C ARG A 177 16.97 -20.26 33.87
N ALA A 178 15.72 -20.19 34.28
CA ALA A 178 14.62 -19.65 33.46
C ALA A 178 14.47 -18.15 33.72
N THR A 179 14.28 -17.37 32.62
CA THR A 179 14.04 -15.92 32.69
C THR A 179 12.88 -15.57 31.77
N ASP A 180 11.85 -14.92 32.31
CA ASP A 180 10.78 -14.37 31.52
C ASP A 180 11.23 -13.01 30.90
N LEU A 181 11.15 -12.87 29.59
CA LEU A 181 11.55 -11.69 28.86
C LEU A 181 10.35 -11.09 28.11
N THR A 182 10.23 -9.78 28.15
CA THR A 182 9.28 -9.04 27.30
C THR A 182 10.00 -7.88 26.66
N TYR A 183 10.10 -7.92 25.33
CA TYR A 183 10.58 -6.81 24.51
C TYR A 183 9.40 -6.04 23.94
N GLU A 184 9.50 -4.71 23.92
CA GLU A 184 8.58 -3.81 23.25
C GLU A 184 9.43 -2.88 22.38
N VAL A 185 9.14 -2.87 21.07
CA VAL A 185 9.89 -2.08 20.06
C VAL A 185 8.91 -1.19 19.33
N LEU A 186 9.25 0.09 19.17
CA LEU A 186 8.48 1.03 18.35
C LEU A 186 9.38 2.08 17.68
N THR A 187 8.91 2.59 16.54
CA THR A 187 9.37 3.84 15.91
C THR A 187 8.35 4.92 16.25
N ASP A 188 8.77 6.03 16.85
CA ASP A 188 7.87 7.07 17.34
C ASP A 188 7.31 7.91 16.17
N ARG A 189 6.00 7.82 15.91
CA ARG A 189 5.34 8.63 14.89
C ARG A 189 5.14 10.10 15.32
N SER A 190 5.26 10.42 16.60
CA SER A 190 5.19 11.80 17.09
C SER A 190 6.52 12.55 16.96
N ASP A 191 7.65 11.82 16.96
CA ASP A 191 9.00 12.32 16.70
C ASP A 191 9.71 11.29 15.82
N VAL A 192 9.59 11.45 14.50
CA VAL A 192 9.97 10.42 13.52
C VAL A 192 11.46 10.05 13.54
N HIS A 193 12.30 10.88 14.14
CA HIS A 193 13.73 10.62 14.31
C HIS A 193 14.04 9.72 15.52
N THR A 194 13.01 9.16 16.17
CA THR A 194 13.16 8.39 17.42
C THR A 194 12.70 6.94 17.24
N GLY A 195 13.55 6.01 17.67
CA GLY A 195 13.20 4.62 17.98
C GLY A 195 13.31 4.34 19.46
N ALA A 196 12.53 3.37 19.98
CA ALA A 196 12.61 2.99 21.38
C ALA A 196 12.43 1.49 21.58
N VAL A 197 13.18 0.93 22.54
CA VAL A 197 13.08 -0.47 22.97
C VAL A 197 12.93 -0.52 24.48
N ARG A 198 11.96 -1.28 24.95
CA ARG A 198 11.82 -1.63 26.37
C ARG A 198 12.02 -3.12 26.56
N LEU A 199 12.89 -3.50 27.48
CA LEU A 199 13.02 -4.85 28.00
C LEU A 199 12.50 -4.92 29.42
N ARG A 200 11.59 -5.87 29.68
CA ARG A 200 11.27 -6.35 31.04
C ARG A 200 11.82 -7.75 31.20
N MET A 201 12.66 -7.94 32.22
CA MET A 201 13.32 -9.17 32.54
C MET A 201 12.88 -9.62 33.94
N THR A 202 12.33 -10.81 34.05
CA THR A 202 11.91 -11.41 35.33
C THR A 202 12.61 -12.76 35.52
N PRO A 203 13.79 -12.81 36.17
CA PRO A 203 14.49 -14.04 36.48
C PRO A 203 13.65 -14.94 37.39
N ARG A 204 13.78 -16.26 37.24
CA ARG A 204 13.26 -17.29 38.11
C ARG A 204 14.39 -17.96 38.87
N TRP A 205 15.37 -17.14 39.25
CA TRP A 205 16.60 -17.53 39.96
C TRP A 205 17.22 -16.28 40.59
N ASN A 206 18.21 -16.52 41.52
CA ASN A 206 18.98 -15.46 42.16
C ASN A 206 20.41 -15.45 41.60
N GLY A 207 21.04 -14.30 41.45
CA GLY A 207 22.41 -14.18 40.93
C GLY A 207 22.70 -12.86 40.26
N THR A 208 23.42 -12.90 39.11
CA THR A 208 23.75 -11.73 38.32
C THR A 208 23.37 -11.92 36.84
N ALA A 209 22.81 -10.87 36.26
CA ALA A 209 22.57 -10.79 34.82
C ALA A 209 23.20 -9.50 34.24
N THR A 210 23.72 -9.57 33.05
CA THR A 210 24.27 -8.41 32.32
C THR A 210 23.35 -8.05 31.18
N VAL A 211 22.97 -6.77 31.11
CA VAL A 211 22.20 -6.22 29.95
C VAL A 211 23.11 -5.34 29.13
N THR A 212 23.11 -5.54 27.82
CA THR A 212 23.93 -4.79 26.87
C THR A 212 23.06 -4.20 25.78
N GLY A 213 23.01 -2.87 25.66
CA GLY A 213 22.44 -2.15 24.53
C GLY A 213 23.53 -1.73 23.57
N ARG A 214 23.45 -2.15 22.31
CA ARG A 214 24.42 -1.81 21.28
C ARG A 214 23.74 -1.45 19.96
N LEU A 215 24.52 -0.88 19.06
CA LEU A 215 24.19 -0.75 17.65
C LEU A 215 24.92 -1.88 16.91
N ASP A 216 24.21 -2.88 16.41
CA ASP A 216 24.85 -4.02 15.74
C ASP A 216 25.21 -3.67 14.31
N PRO A 217 26.49 -3.56 13.95
CA PRO A 217 26.92 -3.20 12.61
C PRO A 217 26.61 -4.27 11.57
N LYS A 218 26.25 -5.50 11.96
CA LYS A 218 25.87 -6.56 11.02
C LYS A 218 24.67 -6.20 10.17
N GLY A 219 23.74 -5.36 10.65
CA GLY A 219 22.61 -4.85 9.90
C GLY A 219 22.97 -3.79 8.86
N ALA A 220 24.13 -3.14 9.00
CA ALA A 220 24.50 -2.04 8.14
C ALA A 220 24.86 -2.51 6.72
N ARG A 221 24.29 -1.84 5.72
CA ARG A 221 24.56 -2.06 4.29
C ARG A 221 24.69 -0.73 3.58
N ARG A 222 25.65 -0.63 2.65
CA ARG A 222 25.84 0.54 1.80
C ARG A 222 26.19 1.82 2.55
N ILE A 223 26.70 1.66 3.79
CA ILE A 223 27.22 2.76 4.60
C ILE A 223 28.63 2.43 5.11
N THR A 224 29.38 3.48 5.46
CA THR A 224 30.58 3.40 6.30
C THR A 224 30.22 3.98 7.66
N LEU A 225 30.34 3.17 8.70
CA LEU A 225 29.98 3.51 10.09
C LEU A 225 31.25 3.84 10.87
N ALA A 226 31.25 4.96 11.60
CA ALA A 226 32.30 5.31 12.57
C ALA A 226 31.92 4.88 13.98
N GLY A 227 32.92 4.71 14.86
CA GLY A 227 32.74 4.25 16.24
C GLY A 227 31.90 5.16 17.13
N ASP A 228 31.68 6.42 16.75
CA ASP A 228 30.85 7.39 17.44
C ASP A 228 29.38 7.41 16.99
N GLY A 229 28.97 6.44 16.13
CA GLY A 229 27.63 6.32 15.58
C GLY A 229 27.36 7.21 14.37
N THR A 230 28.33 8.00 13.90
CA THR A 230 28.19 8.71 12.64
C THR A 230 28.41 7.76 11.46
N PHE A 231 27.75 8.02 10.35
CA PHE A 231 27.90 7.24 9.14
C PHE A 231 27.84 8.12 7.88
N ARG A 232 28.32 7.54 6.78
CA ARG A 232 28.17 8.12 5.43
C ARG A 232 27.79 7.01 4.45
N THR A 233 26.82 7.28 3.59
CA THR A 233 26.45 6.35 2.53
C THR A 233 27.58 6.20 1.52
N ARG A 234 27.83 4.96 1.07
CA ARG A 234 28.85 4.70 0.04
C ARG A 234 28.35 5.20 -1.32
N GLY A 235 29.20 5.78 -2.11
CA GLY A 235 28.92 6.24 -3.47
C GLY A 235 28.04 7.47 -3.60
N THR A 236 27.09 7.71 -2.70
CA THR A 236 26.22 8.91 -2.68
C THR A 236 26.69 9.96 -1.68
N GLY A 237 27.42 9.56 -0.64
CA GLY A 237 28.06 10.47 0.30
C GLY A 237 27.13 11.13 1.34
N THR A 238 25.87 10.72 1.46
CA THR A 238 24.92 11.27 2.45
C THR A 238 25.37 10.94 3.87
N GLY A 239 25.61 11.96 4.68
CA GLY A 239 25.98 11.81 6.09
C GLY A 239 24.77 11.54 6.98
N GLY A 240 25.01 10.86 8.11
CA GLY A 240 24.00 10.64 9.14
C GLY A 240 24.61 10.24 10.47
N ALA A 241 23.76 10.06 11.47
CA ALA A 241 24.17 9.57 12.80
C ALA A 241 23.07 8.79 13.48
N ILE A 242 23.50 7.81 14.30
CA ILE A 242 22.66 7.07 15.26
C ILE A 242 23.25 7.28 16.63
N VAL A 243 22.41 7.71 17.58
CA VAL A 243 22.82 7.94 18.98
C VAL A 243 21.84 7.18 19.88
N GLN A 244 22.37 6.50 20.90
CA GLN A 244 21.53 5.74 21.86
C GLN A 244 21.72 6.23 23.29
N GLU A 245 20.65 6.16 24.07
CA GLU A 245 20.68 6.30 25.54
C GLU A 245 19.99 5.08 26.17
N LEU A 246 20.66 4.45 27.14
CA LEU A 246 20.10 3.35 27.92
C LEU A 246 19.77 3.85 29.33
N ARG A 247 18.57 3.48 29.81
CA ARG A 247 18.12 3.80 31.18
C ARG A 247 17.57 2.56 31.86
N THR A 248 17.82 2.45 33.16
CA THR A 248 17.20 1.41 33.98
C THR A 248 16.19 2.04 34.93
N ARG A 249 15.06 1.37 35.15
CA ARG A 249 14.12 1.74 36.21
C ARG A 249 14.39 0.88 37.44
N GLY A 250 15.02 1.54 38.43
CA GLY A 250 14.92 1.12 39.84
C GLY A 250 13.75 1.84 40.50
N SER A 251 13.76 2.07 41.80
CA SER A 251 12.74 2.83 42.53
C SER A 251 12.82 4.35 42.25
N GLY A 252 12.50 4.83 41.03
CA GLY A 252 12.52 6.26 40.65
C GLY A 252 12.49 6.49 39.16
N ALA A 253 12.55 7.76 38.70
CA ALA A 253 12.73 8.13 37.31
C ALA A 253 14.02 7.51 36.74
N GLY A 254 13.94 6.77 35.64
CA GLY A 254 15.01 5.94 35.10
C GLY A 254 16.37 6.63 35.04
N ALA A 255 17.36 6.06 35.71
CA ALA A 255 18.73 6.57 35.72
C ALA A 255 19.47 6.15 34.43
N PRO A 256 20.34 7.00 33.89
CA PRO A 256 21.24 6.60 32.81
C PRO A 256 22.14 5.45 33.27
N VAL A 257 22.36 4.48 32.41
CA VAL A 257 23.31 3.39 32.62
C VAL A 257 24.26 3.27 31.46
N ALA A 258 25.45 2.72 31.72
CA ALA A 258 26.39 2.41 30.65
C ALA A 258 25.74 1.45 29.63
N PRO A 259 26.15 1.46 28.37
CA PRO A 259 25.63 0.56 27.34
C PRO A 259 25.71 -0.93 27.73
N ARG A 260 26.62 -1.27 28.62
CA ARG A 260 26.74 -2.59 29.27
C ARG A 260 26.67 -2.40 30.80
N SER A 261 25.71 -3.05 31.44
CA SER A 261 25.51 -2.97 32.90
C SER A 261 25.16 -4.33 33.50
N THR A 262 25.79 -4.65 34.67
CA THR A 262 25.56 -5.90 35.41
C THR A 262 24.69 -5.62 36.62
N HIS A 263 23.68 -6.46 36.83
CA HIS A 263 22.67 -6.29 37.84
C HIS A 263 22.58 -7.53 38.73
N ARG A 264 22.55 -7.37 40.05
CA ARG A 264 22.18 -8.43 40.97
C ARG A 264 20.67 -8.64 40.84
N VAL A 265 20.25 -9.84 40.48
CA VAL A 265 18.87 -10.21 40.22
C VAL A 265 18.32 -11.15 41.28
N ARG A 266 17.01 -11.05 41.55
CA ARG A 266 16.28 -11.90 42.49
C ARG A 266 15.12 -12.59 41.77
N ASP A 267 14.84 -13.81 42.20
CA ASP A 267 13.70 -14.60 41.72
C ASP A 267 12.39 -13.79 41.78
N GLY A 268 11.60 -13.84 40.71
CA GLY A 268 10.30 -13.20 40.60
C GLY A 268 10.32 -11.68 40.49
N ARG A 269 11.46 -10.99 40.69
CA ARG A 269 11.56 -9.54 40.60
C ARG A 269 11.75 -9.10 39.15
N THR A 270 10.92 -8.15 38.67
CA THR A 270 11.03 -7.58 37.33
C THR A 270 12.00 -6.41 37.29
N TYR A 271 12.92 -6.45 36.34
CA TYR A 271 13.87 -5.39 36.04
C TYR A 271 13.50 -4.81 34.66
N THR A 272 13.49 -3.47 34.51
CA THR A 272 13.09 -2.79 33.28
C THR A 272 14.24 -1.94 32.77
N PHE A 273 14.51 -2.07 31.47
CA PHE A 273 15.52 -1.32 30.73
C PHE A 273 14.85 -0.66 29.55
N ASP A 274 15.07 0.63 29.40
CA ASP A 274 14.56 1.44 28.29
C ASP A 274 15.74 1.95 27.48
N LYS A 275 15.75 1.64 26.19
CA LYS A 275 16.72 2.14 25.20
C LYS A 275 16.02 3.12 24.28
N TYR A 276 16.58 4.32 24.16
CA TYR A 276 16.10 5.38 23.32
C TYR A 276 17.15 5.65 22.24
N VAL A 277 16.73 5.71 20.99
CA VAL A 277 17.62 5.87 19.84
C VAL A 277 17.16 7.06 19.00
N GLY A 278 18.11 7.99 18.76
CA GLY A 278 17.91 9.09 17.83
C GLY A 278 18.65 8.82 16.53
N ILE A 279 17.99 9.08 15.39
CA ILE A 279 18.50 8.82 14.04
C ILE A 279 18.22 10.05 13.18
N ASP A 280 19.26 10.62 12.57
CA ASP A 280 19.10 11.73 11.64
C ASP A 280 20.11 11.65 10.50
N THR A 281 19.77 12.30 9.37
CA THR A 281 20.59 12.31 8.16
C THR A 281 20.67 13.71 7.56
N ALA A 282 21.61 13.93 6.65
CA ALA A 282 21.73 15.18 5.90
C ALA A 282 20.52 15.47 4.98
N LEU A 283 19.60 14.52 4.81
CA LEU A 283 18.34 14.74 4.11
C LEU A 283 17.36 15.59 4.91
N THR A 284 17.47 15.58 6.23
CA THR A 284 16.53 16.21 7.17
C THR A 284 17.18 17.27 8.06
N SER A 285 18.52 17.24 8.24
CA SER A 285 19.24 18.18 9.11
C SER A 285 20.60 18.56 8.55
N ALA A 286 20.97 19.82 8.66
CA ALA A 286 22.33 20.30 8.36
C ALA A 286 23.39 19.77 9.36
N ALA A 287 22.95 19.35 10.56
CA ALA A 287 23.80 18.83 11.64
C ALA A 287 23.26 17.48 12.17
N PRO A 288 23.30 16.38 11.40
CA PRO A 288 22.63 15.11 11.73
C PRO A 288 23.04 14.53 13.09
N ARG A 289 24.32 14.63 13.45
CA ARG A 289 24.82 14.12 14.74
C ARG A 289 24.20 14.84 15.94
N THR A 290 24.08 16.16 15.85
CA THR A 290 23.45 16.97 16.89
C THR A 290 21.95 16.65 16.97
N ALA A 291 21.26 16.62 15.83
CA ALA A 291 19.85 16.32 15.75
C ALA A 291 19.52 14.90 16.29
N ALA A 292 20.29 13.88 15.91
CA ALA A 292 20.14 12.52 16.43
C ALA A 292 20.34 12.45 17.95
N ARG A 293 21.36 13.16 18.47
CA ARG A 293 21.61 13.23 19.93
C ARG A 293 20.44 13.90 20.68
N GLU A 294 19.93 14.99 20.14
CA GLU A 294 18.80 15.69 20.72
C GLU A 294 17.52 14.85 20.66
N ALA A 295 17.28 14.11 19.58
CA ALA A 295 16.16 13.18 19.47
C ALA A 295 16.23 12.09 20.56
N ALA A 296 17.39 11.44 20.75
CA ALA A 296 17.60 10.46 21.81
C ALA A 296 17.35 11.05 23.20
N ARG A 297 17.88 12.28 23.46
CA ARG A 297 17.69 12.98 24.76
C ARG A 297 16.23 13.37 25.01
N ARG A 298 15.55 13.92 24.00
CA ARG A 298 14.12 14.25 24.12
C ARG A 298 13.31 12.99 24.42
N ALA A 299 13.59 11.89 23.74
CA ALA A 299 12.95 10.61 23.97
C ALA A 299 13.19 10.10 25.40
N ALA A 300 14.45 10.12 25.87
CA ALA A 300 14.81 9.71 27.22
C ALA A 300 14.17 10.61 28.29
N GLY A 301 14.06 11.92 28.02
CA GLY A 301 13.38 12.88 28.92
C GLY A 301 11.88 12.65 29.02
N ARG A 302 11.20 12.31 27.92
CA ARG A 302 9.78 11.91 27.92
C ARG A 302 9.57 10.57 28.63
N GLY A 303 10.58 9.70 28.59
CA GLY A 303 10.49 8.33 29.07
C GLY A 303 9.48 7.49 28.30
N TRP A 304 9.45 6.19 28.55
CA TRP A 304 8.62 5.25 27.81
C TRP A 304 7.12 5.63 27.77
N SER A 305 6.56 5.99 28.93
CA SER A 305 5.13 6.31 29.02
C SER A 305 4.77 7.56 28.20
N GLY A 306 5.65 8.57 28.23
CA GLY A 306 5.46 9.79 27.45
C GLY A 306 5.58 9.57 25.95
N ILE A 307 6.55 8.74 25.51
CA ILE A 307 6.69 8.36 24.10
C ILE A 307 5.47 7.57 23.65
N LEU A 308 5.07 6.55 24.43
CA LEU A 308 3.93 5.69 24.07
C LEU A 308 2.63 6.50 23.93
N ALA A 309 2.39 7.46 24.83
CA ALA A 309 1.22 8.32 24.79
C ALA A 309 1.24 9.26 23.57
N ALA A 310 2.37 9.88 23.25
CA ALA A 310 2.52 10.77 22.12
C ALA A 310 2.43 10.00 20.79
N ASN A 311 3.06 8.84 20.70
CA ASN A 311 2.98 7.93 19.56
C ASN A 311 1.53 7.45 19.33
N ASP A 312 0.84 7.01 20.37
CA ASP A 312 -0.57 6.59 20.31
C ASP A 312 -1.48 7.73 19.80
N ALA A 313 -1.26 8.96 20.26
CA ALA A 313 -1.99 10.13 19.76
C ALA A 313 -1.69 10.43 18.28
N ALA A 314 -0.44 10.27 17.84
CA ALA A 314 -0.06 10.45 16.43
C ALA A 314 -0.67 9.38 15.53
N TRP A 315 -0.66 8.12 15.97
CA TRP A 315 -1.29 7.02 15.24
C TRP A 315 -2.82 7.15 15.21
N ARG A 316 -3.50 7.58 16.29
CA ARG A 316 -4.94 7.85 16.24
C ARG A 316 -5.32 8.87 15.16
N ARG A 317 -4.50 9.90 14.93
CA ARG A 317 -4.71 10.82 13.80
C ARG A 317 -4.54 10.11 12.46
N ALA A 318 -3.55 9.24 12.34
CA ALA A 318 -3.35 8.44 11.14
C ALA A 318 -4.50 7.45 10.88
N TRP A 319 -5.13 6.92 11.93
CA TRP A 319 -6.31 6.04 11.88
C TRP A 319 -7.66 6.80 11.87
N ALA A 320 -7.66 8.11 11.63
CA ALA A 320 -8.90 8.88 11.49
C ALA A 320 -9.77 8.43 10.31
N ALA A 321 -9.19 7.72 9.34
CA ALA A 321 -9.92 7.03 8.28
C ALA A 321 -9.74 5.53 8.44
N ASP A 322 -10.82 4.75 8.26
CA ASP A 322 -10.82 3.27 8.35
C ASP A 322 -11.82 2.69 7.35
N ILE A 323 -11.63 1.43 7.02
CA ILE A 323 -12.55 0.60 6.22
C ILE A 323 -13.03 -0.53 7.11
N ALA A 324 -14.33 -0.57 7.38
CA ALA A 324 -14.96 -1.60 8.20
C ALA A 324 -15.82 -2.52 7.34
N VAL A 325 -15.61 -3.83 7.53
CA VAL A 325 -16.35 -4.91 6.87
C VAL A 325 -16.88 -5.84 7.97
N PRO A 326 -18.10 -5.57 8.50
CA PRO A 326 -18.70 -6.40 9.53
C PRO A 326 -18.86 -7.85 9.06
N ASP A 327 -18.83 -8.80 9.98
CA ASP A 327 -18.99 -10.24 9.74
C ASP A 327 -17.92 -10.90 8.82
N ARG A 328 -16.84 -10.21 8.53
CA ARG A 328 -15.68 -10.71 7.76
C ARG A 328 -14.39 -10.47 8.52
N PRO A 329 -14.13 -11.14 9.65
CA PRO A 329 -13.02 -10.83 10.54
C PRO A 329 -11.63 -11.02 9.86
N GLU A 330 -11.49 -12.01 8.99
CA GLU A 330 -10.24 -12.22 8.26
C GLU A 330 -10.00 -11.10 7.23
N LEU A 331 -11.01 -10.74 6.45
CA LEU A 331 -10.94 -9.61 5.51
C LEU A 331 -10.67 -8.30 6.25
N GLN A 332 -11.27 -8.10 7.42
CA GLN A 332 -11.01 -6.93 8.28
C GLN A 332 -9.56 -6.89 8.77
N LYS A 333 -8.98 -8.03 9.13
CA LYS A 333 -7.57 -8.16 9.49
C LYS A 333 -6.67 -7.74 8.31
N TRP A 334 -6.95 -8.23 7.10
CA TRP A 334 -6.18 -7.90 5.90
C TRP A 334 -6.26 -6.42 5.56
N LEU A 335 -7.45 -5.82 5.64
CA LEU A 335 -7.66 -4.39 5.40
C LEU A 335 -6.84 -3.52 6.36
N ARG A 336 -6.84 -3.84 7.65
CA ARG A 336 -6.08 -3.07 8.64
C ARG A 336 -4.58 -3.27 8.50
N ALA A 337 -4.12 -4.49 8.19
CA ALA A 337 -2.73 -4.75 7.87
C ALA A 337 -2.28 -4.02 6.59
N ALA A 338 -3.15 -3.91 5.57
CA ALA A 338 -2.86 -3.15 4.36
C ALA A 338 -2.75 -1.65 4.64
N GLN A 339 -3.71 -1.08 5.37
CA GLN A 339 -3.65 0.32 5.79
C GLN A 339 -2.41 0.61 6.65
N TYR A 340 -2.09 -0.28 7.61
CA TYR A 340 -0.91 -0.14 8.46
C TYR A 340 0.38 -0.09 7.64
N GLY A 341 0.55 -0.98 6.65
CA GLY A 341 1.72 -1.01 5.78
C GLY A 341 1.98 0.33 5.11
N LEU A 342 0.95 0.94 4.50
CA LEU A 342 1.05 2.26 3.88
C LEU A 342 1.32 3.35 4.93
N LEU A 343 0.61 3.36 6.05
CA LEU A 343 0.79 4.35 7.11
C LEU A 343 2.18 4.28 7.74
N ALA A 344 2.74 3.09 7.94
CA ALA A 344 4.06 2.89 8.50
C ALA A 344 5.19 3.35 7.57
N SER A 345 4.92 3.40 6.26
CA SER A 345 5.89 3.80 5.23
C SER A 345 5.73 5.24 4.74
N THR A 346 4.74 5.99 5.26
CA THR A 346 4.43 7.35 4.83
C THR A 346 4.37 8.35 5.98
N ARG A 347 4.76 9.61 5.71
CA ARG A 347 4.61 10.74 6.64
C ARG A 347 4.30 12.04 5.91
N ALA A 348 3.53 12.90 6.53
CA ALA A 348 3.29 14.24 6.01
C ALA A 348 4.60 15.05 5.97
N GLY A 349 4.76 15.87 4.94
CA GLY A 349 5.93 16.72 4.77
C GLY A 349 7.20 16.01 4.29
N SER A 350 7.14 14.67 4.02
CA SER A 350 8.21 14.00 3.30
C SER A 350 8.35 14.56 1.87
N ARG A 351 9.55 14.43 1.32
CA ARG A 351 9.84 14.72 -0.10
C ARG A 351 10.21 13.45 -0.87
N ASP A 352 10.11 12.30 -0.21
CA ASP A 352 10.43 10.99 -0.75
C ASP A 352 9.15 10.21 -1.01
N SER A 353 9.10 9.49 -2.12
CA SER A 353 8.00 8.62 -2.52
C SER A 353 8.09 7.27 -1.82
N ILE A 354 7.22 6.33 -2.20
CA ILE A 354 7.06 5.02 -1.58
C ILE A 354 7.61 3.96 -2.54
N ALA A 355 8.54 3.12 -2.07
CA ALA A 355 8.97 1.93 -2.78
C ALA A 355 7.95 0.78 -2.63
N PRO A 356 7.94 -0.23 -3.53
CA PRO A 356 7.03 -1.39 -3.43
C PRO A 356 7.12 -2.13 -2.09
N ALA A 357 8.31 -2.26 -1.49
CA ALA A 357 8.51 -2.84 -0.16
C ALA A 357 8.47 -1.80 0.99
N GLY A 358 8.20 -0.54 0.70
CA GLY A 358 8.20 0.54 1.69
C GLY A 358 9.52 0.65 2.44
N LEU A 359 9.46 0.61 3.77
CA LEU A 359 10.63 0.62 4.67
C LEU A 359 10.84 -0.73 5.38
N THR A 360 10.28 -1.83 4.84
CA THR A 360 10.36 -3.16 5.45
C THR A 360 11.60 -3.92 5.02
N SER A 361 12.11 -3.67 3.82
CA SER A 361 13.28 -4.35 3.27
C SER A 361 13.96 -3.51 2.18
N ASP A 362 15.09 -4.01 1.66
CA ASP A 362 15.76 -3.47 0.48
C ASP A 362 15.38 -4.19 -0.83
N ASN A 363 14.30 -4.95 -0.82
CA ASN A 363 13.71 -5.50 -2.05
C ASN A 363 13.40 -4.36 -3.04
N TYR A 364 13.48 -4.67 -4.33
CA TYR A 364 13.39 -3.69 -5.42
C TYR A 364 14.41 -2.53 -5.28
N ALA A 365 15.53 -2.81 -4.58
CA ALA A 365 16.54 -1.82 -4.23
C ALA A 365 16.01 -0.61 -3.42
N GLY A 366 14.77 -0.67 -2.89
CA GLY A 366 14.07 0.46 -2.28
C GLY A 366 13.73 1.58 -3.26
N MET A 367 13.68 1.28 -4.56
CA MET A 367 13.41 2.25 -5.61
C MET A 367 11.94 2.61 -5.75
N VAL A 368 11.69 3.76 -6.37
CA VAL A 368 10.35 4.25 -6.71
C VAL A 368 10.01 3.83 -8.13
N PHE A 369 8.86 3.21 -8.30
CA PHE A 369 8.25 2.77 -9.56
C PHE A 369 6.92 3.50 -9.76
N TRP A 370 6.19 3.20 -10.87
CA TRP A 370 4.82 3.62 -11.10
C TRP A 370 3.82 3.06 -10.05
N ASP A 371 4.24 2.06 -9.30
CA ASP A 371 3.55 1.49 -8.14
C ASP A 371 3.10 2.55 -7.15
N ALA A 372 3.95 3.56 -6.95
CA ALA A 372 3.63 4.67 -6.06
C ALA A 372 2.42 5.44 -6.55
N GLU A 373 2.39 5.84 -7.82
CA GLU A 373 1.37 6.69 -8.43
C GLU A 373 0.05 5.95 -8.69
N THR A 374 0.14 4.70 -9.17
CA THR A 374 -1.05 3.97 -9.66
C THR A 374 -1.67 3.08 -8.57
N TRP A 375 -0.83 2.47 -7.72
CA TRP A 375 -1.30 1.46 -6.77
C TRP A 375 -1.46 1.99 -5.34
N MET A 376 -0.46 2.69 -4.80
CA MET A 376 -0.45 3.12 -3.40
C MET A 376 -1.11 4.48 -3.19
N TYR A 377 -0.91 5.39 -4.11
CA TYR A 377 -1.31 6.78 -4.03
C TYR A 377 -2.83 7.02 -4.00
N PRO A 378 -3.68 6.41 -4.87
CA PRO A 378 -5.10 6.79 -4.94
C PRO A 378 -5.85 6.54 -3.63
N GLY A 379 -5.59 5.41 -2.95
CA GLY A 379 -6.19 5.10 -1.65
C GLY A 379 -5.75 6.07 -0.55
N LEU A 380 -4.48 6.47 -0.55
CA LEU A 380 -3.96 7.50 0.36
C LEU A 380 -4.59 8.86 0.05
N LEU A 381 -4.68 9.25 -1.22
CA LEU A 381 -5.26 10.52 -1.64
C LEU A 381 -6.73 10.65 -1.22
N ALA A 382 -7.50 9.58 -1.38
CA ALA A 382 -8.91 9.56 -1.01
C ALA A 382 -9.15 9.76 0.49
N THR A 383 -8.18 9.40 1.33
CA THR A 383 -8.34 9.38 2.80
C THR A 383 -7.39 10.33 3.53
N ARG A 384 -6.18 10.56 3.00
CA ARG A 384 -5.09 11.30 3.65
C ARG A 384 -4.23 12.04 2.62
N PRO A 385 -4.74 13.10 1.98
CA PRO A 385 -4.00 13.83 0.95
C PRO A 385 -2.61 14.30 1.41
N GLU A 386 -2.46 14.59 2.70
CA GLU A 386 -1.18 14.98 3.30
C GLU A 386 -0.12 13.86 3.32
N LEU A 387 -0.54 12.59 3.29
CA LEU A 387 0.35 11.43 3.16
C LEU A 387 0.56 11.02 1.70
N ALA A 388 -0.35 11.37 0.81
CA ALA A 388 -0.23 11.17 -0.64
C ALA A 388 0.71 12.22 -1.28
N ARG A 389 0.68 13.47 -0.81
CA ARG A 389 1.48 14.58 -1.34
C ARG A 389 2.96 14.26 -1.57
N PRO A 390 3.67 13.57 -0.68
CA PRO A 390 5.08 13.20 -0.89
C PRO A 390 5.37 12.48 -2.21
N VAL A 391 4.45 11.70 -2.74
CA VAL A 391 4.61 10.98 -4.02
C VAL A 391 4.82 11.99 -5.17
N VAL A 392 3.94 12.98 -5.28
CA VAL A 392 4.05 14.01 -6.33
C VAL A 392 5.17 15.03 -6.04
N GLU A 393 5.47 15.31 -4.77
CA GLU A 393 6.61 16.17 -4.40
C GLU A 393 7.96 15.51 -4.75
N TYR A 394 8.07 14.19 -4.66
CA TYR A 394 9.25 13.46 -5.13
C TYR A 394 9.47 13.68 -6.63
N ARG A 395 8.43 13.56 -7.46
CA ARG A 395 8.52 13.81 -8.91
C ARG A 395 8.89 15.27 -9.21
N TYR A 396 8.35 16.22 -8.44
CA TYR A 396 8.75 17.62 -8.56
C TYR A 396 10.23 17.83 -8.19
N ARG A 397 10.70 17.21 -7.13
CA ARG A 397 12.11 17.32 -6.69
C ARG A 397 13.08 16.75 -7.73
N THR A 398 12.69 15.67 -8.40
CA THR A 398 13.53 14.97 -9.39
C THR A 398 13.32 15.46 -10.84
N ARG A 399 12.53 16.51 -11.06
CA ARG A 399 12.17 17.01 -12.40
C ARG A 399 13.36 17.50 -13.24
N GLU A 400 14.43 18.02 -12.61
CA GLU A 400 15.60 18.48 -13.37
C GLU A 400 16.39 17.30 -13.95
N ALA A 401 16.49 16.19 -13.21
CA ALA A 401 17.03 14.95 -13.75
C ALA A 401 16.13 14.40 -14.87
N ALA A 402 14.81 14.43 -14.67
CA ALA A 402 13.85 14.01 -15.70
C ALA A 402 13.98 14.85 -16.99
N ARG A 403 14.25 16.17 -16.87
CA ARG A 403 14.52 17.04 -18.02
C ARG A 403 15.84 16.66 -18.72
N ALA A 404 16.86 16.35 -17.95
CA ALA A 404 18.15 15.90 -18.49
C ALA A 404 18.01 14.53 -19.19
N ASN A 405 17.24 13.61 -18.60
CA ASN A 405 16.94 12.30 -19.19
C ASN A 405 16.23 12.45 -20.54
N ALA A 406 15.16 13.26 -20.62
CA ALA A 406 14.44 13.51 -21.88
C ALA A 406 15.38 14.02 -22.97
N ARG A 407 16.23 15.02 -22.66
CA ARG A 407 17.22 15.56 -23.62
C ARG A 407 18.22 14.51 -24.12
N LYS A 408 18.73 13.65 -23.19
CA LYS A 408 19.67 12.58 -23.56
C LYS A 408 19.03 11.53 -24.48
N LEU A 409 17.71 11.35 -24.35
CA LEU A 409 16.91 10.46 -25.22
C LEU A 409 16.46 11.14 -26.52
N GLY A 410 16.80 12.43 -26.74
CA GLY A 410 16.39 13.18 -27.94
C GLY A 410 15.00 13.80 -27.86
N PHE A 411 14.39 13.88 -26.69
CA PHE A 411 13.05 14.44 -26.47
C PHE A 411 13.07 15.75 -25.67
N ARG A 412 11.96 16.48 -25.75
CA ARG A 412 11.70 17.66 -24.92
C ARG A 412 11.02 17.23 -23.61
N GLY A 413 10.84 18.17 -22.71
CA GLY A 413 10.03 17.99 -21.51
C GLY A 413 10.70 17.15 -20.42
N LEU A 414 9.91 16.26 -19.78
CA LEU A 414 10.33 15.45 -18.64
C LEU A 414 10.19 13.95 -18.93
N PHE A 415 11.26 13.18 -18.68
CA PHE A 415 11.25 11.73 -18.74
C PHE A 415 11.71 11.15 -17.40
N TYR A 416 10.77 10.58 -16.65
CA TYR A 416 11.05 9.82 -15.43
C TYR A 416 11.40 8.38 -15.82
N PRO A 417 12.53 7.82 -15.34
CA PRO A 417 12.88 6.43 -15.64
C PRO A 417 11.97 5.46 -14.90
N TRP A 418 11.82 4.27 -15.44
CA TRP A 418 10.96 3.21 -14.87
C TRP A 418 11.21 2.99 -13.38
N THR A 419 12.49 2.94 -12.96
CA THR A 419 12.87 2.96 -11.55
C THR A 419 13.75 4.16 -11.23
N SER A 420 13.57 4.76 -10.06
CA SER A 420 14.35 5.91 -9.62
C SER A 420 14.62 5.87 -8.11
N ALA A 421 15.67 6.55 -7.69
CA ALA A 421 16.15 6.58 -6.32
C ALA A 421 16.30 8.02 -5.79
N SER A 422 17.52 8.47 -5.47
CA SER A 422 17.74 9.75 -4.81
C SER A 422 17.52 10.97 -5.70
N SER A 423 17.86 10.90 -6.98
CA SER A 423 17.85 12.03 -7.92
C SER A 423 16.93 11.87 -9.12
N GLY A 424 16.58 10.64 -9.50
CA GLY A 424 15.83 10.34 -10.72
C GLY A 424 16.68 10.28 -11.99
N ASP A 425 18.01 10.14 -11.88
CA ASP A 425 18.90 10.02 -13.04
C ASP A 425 18.78 8.63 -13.67
N LEU A 426 18.45 8.61 -14.96
CA LEU A 426 18.22 7.39 -15.72
C LEU A 426 19.40 6.42 -15.68
N TRP A 427 20.62 6.93 -15.80
CA TRP A 427 21.80 6.09 -16.02
C TRP A 427 22.43 5.56 -14.74
N SER A 428 22.30 6.29 -13.65
CA SER A 428 22.90 5.93 -12.37
C SER A 428 21.95 5.27 -11.38
N GLU A 429 20.64 5.25 -11.68
CA GLU A 429 19.62 4.73 -10.76
C GLU A 429 18.81 3.61 -11.38
N CYS A 430 18.35 3.73 -12.62
CA CYS A 430 17.41 2.77 -13.20
C CYS A 430 18.01 1.37 -13.35
N GLN A 431 17.25 0.34 -13.00
CA GLN A 431 17.78 -1.03 -12.85
C GLN A 431 17.61 -1.91 -14.09
N SER A 432 16.50 -1.87 -14.81
CA SER A 432 16.23 -2.83 -15.89
C SER A 432 16.71 -2.34 -17.26
N TRP A 433 17.77 -2.96 -17.79
CA TRP A 433 18.35 -2.66 -19.09
C TRP A 433 18.29 -3.82 -20.09
N ASN A 434 17.88 -5.02 -19.63
CA ASN A 434 17.68 -6.19 -20.49
C ASN A 434 16.51 -7.03 -19.92
N PRO A 435 15.31 -6.89 -20.45
CA PRO A 435 14.86 -5.94 -21.49
C PRO A 435 15.00 -4.47 -21.04
N PRO A 436 15.06 -3.50 -21.96
CA PRO A 436 15.42 -2.11 -21.64
C PRO A 436 14.24 -1.30 -21.08
N HIS A 437 13.56 -1.77 -20.04
CA HIS A 437 12.39 -1.13 -19.41
C HIS A 437 12.70 0.30 -18.96
N CYS A 438 13.94 0.59 -18.58
CA CYS A 438 14.37 1.93 -18.18
C CYS A 438 14.01 3.03 -19.17
N VAL A 439 13.98 2.72 -20.47
CA VAL A 439 13.70 3.66 -21.56
C VAL A 439 12.41 3.36 -22.32
N THR A 440 11.88 2.14 -22.24
CA THR A 440 10.67 1.73 -22.99
C THR A 440 9.37 1.85 -22.19
N GLN A 441 9.41 1.84 -20.85
CA GLN A 441 8.25 2.04 -19.97
C GLN A 441 7.82 3.51 -19.98
N ASN A 442 7.28 3.97 -21.12
CA ASN A 442 6.93 5.38 -21.30
C ASN A 442 5.63 5.77 -20.58
N HIS A 443 4.72 4.82 -20.33
CA HIS A 443 3.44 5.08 -19.65
C HIS A 443 3.61 5.77 -18.29
N LEU A 444 4.73 5.53 -17.57
CA LEU A 444 5.03 6.17 -16.30
C LEU A 444 4.90 7.71 -16.34
N GLN A 445 5.20 8.35 -17.49
CA GLN A 445 5.03 9.79 -17.62
C GLN A 445 3.55 10.17 -17.48
N GLY A 446 2.66 9.38 -18.08
CA GLY A 446 1.23 9.52 -17.96
C GLY A 446 0.72 9.25 -16.54
N ASP A 447 1.23 8.22 -15.89
CA ASP A 447 0.85 7.85 -14.50
C ASP A 447 1.22 8.97 -13.52
N VAL A 448 2.40 9.58 -13.68
CA VAL A 448 2.81 10.77 -12.90
C VAL A 448 1.88 11.95 -13.17
N SER A 449 1.55 12.23 -14.44
CA SER A 449 0.62 13.31 -14.81
C SER A 449 -0.76 13.10 -14.19
N LEU A 450 -1.27 11.87 -14.23
CA LEU A 450 -2.56 11.51 -13.63
C LEU A 450 -2.55 11.73 -12.11
N ALA A 451 -1.52 11.30 -11.41
CA ALA A 451 -1.38 11.52 -9.96
C ALA A 451 -1.33 13.02 -9.60
N VAL A 452 -0.58 13.82 -10.37
CA VAL A 452 -0.51 15.28 -10.19
C VAL A 452 -1.88 15.93 -10.37
N TRP A 453 -2.60 15.55 -11.43
CA TRP A 453 -3.93 16.07 -11.70
C TRP A 453 -4.94 15.66 -10.62
N GLN A 454 -4.93 14.40 -10.21
CA GLN A 454 -5.78 13.90 -9.11
C GLN A 454 -5.50 14.62 -7.79
N TYR A 455 -4.25 14.97 -7.49
CA TYR A 455 -3.93 15.76 -6.30
C TYR A 455 -4.65 17.12 -6.32
N TYR A 456 -4.60 17.82 -7.44
CA TYR A 456 -5.33 19.08 -7.60
C TYR A 456 -6.85 18.88 -7.46
N LEU A 457 -7.42 17.86 -8.10
CA LEU A 457 -8.85 17.58 -7.99
C LEU A 457 -9.28 17.32 -6.53
N ALA A 458 -8.46 16.54 -5.80
CA ALA A 458 -8.74 16.16 -4.40
C ALA A 458 -8.61 17.33 -3.42
N THR A 459 -7.65 18.24 -3.67
CA THR A 459 -7.32 19.32 -2.72
C THR A 459 -7.90 20.68 -3.10
N GLY A 460 -8.04 20.96 -4.39
CA GLY A 460 -8.36 22.28 -4.92
C GLY A 460 -7.26 23.32 -4.68
N ASP A 461 -6.03 22.90 -4.40
CA ASP A 461 -4.89 23.76 -4.08
C ASP A 461 -4.32 24.40 -5.35
N HIS A 462 -4.79 25.60 -5.68
CA HIS A 462 -4.36 26.37 -6.84
C HIS A 462 -2.90 26.84 -6.73
N GLU A 463 -2.42 27.18 -5.53
CA GLU A 463 -1.02 27.56 -5.34
C GLU A 463 -0.09 26.40 -5.62
N TRP A 464 -0.46 25.22 -5.10
CA TRP A 464 0.29 24.01 -5.38
C TRP A 464 0.24 23.66 -6.87
N LEU A 465 -0.93 23.76 -7.50
CA LEU A 465 -1.06 23.52 -8.94
C LEU A 465 -0.12 24.45 -9.73
N ALA A 466 -0.13 25.73 -9.44
CA ALA A 466 0.71 26.71 -10.13
C ALA A 466 2.21 26.47 -9.88
N GLY A 467 2.60 26.27 -8.62
CA GLY A 467 4.00 26.21 -8.21
C GLY A 467 4.67 24.83 -8.32
N ARG A 468 3.89 23.75 -8.28
CA ARG A 468 4.37 22.36 -8.27
C ARG A 468 3.77 21.50 -9.37
N GLY A 469 2.44 21.53 -9.50
CA GLY A 469 1.71 20.71 -10.46
C GLY A 469 1.98 21.10 -11.90
N TRP A 470 1.90 22.40 -12.21
CA TRP A 470 2.07 22.92 -13.57
C TRP A 470 3.42 22.56 -14.20
N PRO A 471 4.59 22.78 -13.55
CA PRO A 471 5.87 22.39 -14.13
C PRO A 471 6.00 20.90 -14.47
N LEU A 472 5.24 20.03 -13.76
CA LEU A 472 5.19 18.60 -14.05
C LEU A 472 4.28 18.31 -15.24
N LEU A 473 3.05 18.85 -15.22
CA LEU A 473 2.06 18.63 -16.28
C LEU A 473 2.56 19.19 -17.62
N GLU A 474 3.09 20.41 -17.65
CA GLU A 474 3.69 21.04 -18.82
C GLU A 474 4.85 20.21 -19.38
N GLY A 475 5.81 19.86 -18.52
CA GLY A 475 6.98 19.12 -18.96
C GLY A 475 6.67 17.71 -19.45
N ILE A 476 5.68 17.02 -18.86
CA ILE A 476 5.21 15.71 -19.33
C ILE A 476 4.46 15.86 -20.65
N ALA A 477 3.65 16.91 -20.82
CA ALA A 477 2.95 17.16 -22.08
C ALA A 477 3.93 17.48 -23.22
N ASP A 478 4.98 18.25 -22.94
CA ASP A 478 6.06 18.50 -23.92
C ASP A 478 6.82 17.23 -24.28
N PHE A 479 7.03 16.31 -23.31
CA PHE A 479 7.61 15.01 -23.62
C PHE A 479 6.72 14.25 -24.61
N TRP A 480 5.44 14.06 -24.32
CA TRP A 480 4.51 13.33 -25.19
C TRP A 480 4.38 13.96 -26.56
N ALA A 481 4.29 15.28 -26.63
CA ALA A 481 4.21 16.00 -27.90
C ALA A 481 5.49 15.87 -28.76
N SER A 482 6.66 15.60 -28.14
CA SER A 482 7.90 15.36 -28.88
C SER A 482 8.18 13.87 -29.11
N ARG A 483 7.57 12.99 -28.34
CA ARG A 483 7.76 11.53 -28.41
C ARG A 483 6.90 10.86 -29.47
N ALA A 484 5.71 11.39 -29.69
CA ALA A 484 4.78 10.88 -30.66
C ALA A 484 5.29 11.13 -32.10
N THR A 485 5.22 10.11 -32.95
CA THR A 485 5.59 10.17 -34.37
C THR A 485 4.35 10.39 -35.21
N ALA A 486 4.36 11.41 -36.06
CA ALA A 486 3.27 11.63 -37.01
C ALA A 486 3.29 10.54 -38.09
N ASN A 487 2.11 10.04 -38.45
CA ASN A 487 1.89 9.09 -39.55
C ASN A 487 1.37 9.84 -40.81
N ASP A 488 1.47 9.22 -41.97
CA ASP A 488 1.04 9.79 -43.26
C ASP A 488 -0.47 10.07 -43.31
N ASP A 489 -1.28 9.37 -42.53
CA ASP A 489 -2.74 9.56 -42.41
C ASP A 489 -3.13 10.68 -41.43
N GLY A 490 -2.16 11.40 -40.88
CA GLY A 490 -2.37 12.48 -39.91
C GLY A 490 -2.57 12.02 -38.47
N SER A 491 -2.58 10.72 -38.19
CA SER A 491 -2.57 10.15 -36.86
C SER A 491 -1.17 10.20 -36.24
N TYR A 492 -1.06 9.78 -34.96
CA TYR A 492 0.21 9.70 -34.22
C TYR A 492 0.40 8.32 -33.63
N SER A 493 1.65 7.86 -33.64
CA SER A 493 2.06 6.59 -33.02
C SER A 493 3.15 6.80 -31.98
N VAL A 494 3.17 5.95 -30.91
CA VAL A 494 4.31 5.80 -30.02
C VAL A 494 4.92 4.42 -30.27
N LYS A 495 6.18 4.42 -30.76
CA LYS A 495 6.89 3.20 -31.20
C LYS A 495 7.90 2.76 -30.16
N GLU A 496 8.26 1.47 -30.15
CA GLU A 496 9.33 0.91 -29.30
C GLU A 496 9.07 1.17 -27.82
N VAL A 497 7.90 0.80 -27.34
CA VAL A 497 7.50 0.93 -25.94
C VAL A 497 7.24 -0.43 -25.31
N ALA A 498 7.30 -0.47 -23.99
CA ALA A 498 6.66 -1.48 -23.17
C ALA A 498 5.45 -0.86 -22.48
N GLY A 499 4.34 -1.60 -22.42
CA GLY A 499 3.20 -1.22 -21.61
C GLY A 499 3.42 -1.61 -20.14
N PRO A 500 2.39 -1.51 -19.29
CA PRO A 500 2.37 -2.08 -17.96
C PRO A 500 2.71 -3.57 -17.92
N ASP A 501 2.29 -4.34 -18.92
CA ASP A 501 2.68 -5.73 -19.13
C ASP A 501 4.16 -5.83 -19.55
N GLU A 502 4.97 -6.38 -18.64
CA GLU A 502 6.42 -6.49 -18.85
C GLU A 502 6.81 -7.65 -19.78
N TYR A 503 5.88 -8.53 -20.18
CA TYR A 503 6.15 -9.58 -21.15
C TYR A 503 6.27 -9.04 -22.58
N SER A 504 5.69 -7.86 -22.83
CA SER A 504 5.73 -7.20 -24.12
C SER A 504 6.62 -5.96 -24.09
N ASN A 505 7.67 -5.94 -24.92
CA ASN A 505 8.61 -4.83 -25.05
C ASN A 505 8.99 -4.56 -26.50
N GLY A 506 9.26 -3.32 -26.87
CA GLY A 506 9.54 -2.91 -28.24
C GLY A 506 8.30 -2.85 -29.15
N VAL A 507 7.10 -2.81 -28.57
CA VAL A 507 5.83 -2.77 -29.33
C VAL A 507 5.50 -1.36 -29.80
N THR A 508 4.58 -1.28 -30.77
CA THR A 508 4.08 0.00 -31.28
C THR A 508 2.64 0.20 -30.85
N ASP A 509 2.29 1.44 -30.49
CA ASP A 509 0.96 1.84 -30.08
C ASP A 509 0.38 0.98 -28.94
N GLY A 510 1.14 0.85 -27.83
CA GLY A 510 0.62 0.28 -26.60
C GLY A 510 -0.63 1.07 -26.17
N VAL A 511 -1.77 0.36 -26.05
CA VAL A 511 -3.08 1.02 -25.88
C VAL A 511 -3.14 1.87 -24.61
N PHE A 512 -2.68 1.32 -23.47
CA PHE A 512 -2.62 2.09 -22.23
C PHE A 512 -1.62 3.25 -22.33
N THR A 513 -0.44 3.00 -22.90
CA THR A 513 0.59 4.04 -23.11
C THR A 513 0.04 5.22 -23.90
N ASN A 514 -0.66 4.96 -25.02
CA ASN A 514 -1.23 6.00 -25.85
C ASN A 514 -2.42 6.71 -25.19
N ALA A 515 -3.29 5.96 -24.50
CA ALA A 515 -4.44 6.53 -23.79
C ALA A 515 -4.02 7.42 -22.61
N VAL A 516 -3.03 6.99 -21.81
CA VAL A 516 -2.53 7.80 -20.70
C VAL A 516 -1.74 9.01 -21.18
N ALA A 517 -1.05 8.91 -22.33
CA ALA A 517 -0.42 10.04 -22.99
C ALA A 517 -1.45 11.10 -23.44
N ALA A 518 -2.53 10.66 -24.13
CA ALA A 518 -3.62 11.55 -24.53
C ALA A 518 -4.29 12.22 -23.32
N THR A 519 -4.48 11.46 -22.23
CA THR A 519 -5.03 11.96 -20.97
C THR A 519 -4.09 13.01 -20.34
N ALA A 520 -2.78 12.75 -20.30
CA ALA A 520 -1.78 13.70 -19.79
C ALA A 520 -1.78 15.03 -20.55
N LEU A 521 -1.84 14.97 -21.89
CA LEU A 521 -1.92 16.15 -22.76
C LEU A 521 -3.21 16.97 -22.53
N ARG A 522 -4.35 16.28 -22.33
CA ARG A 522 -5.64 16.92 -22.01
C ARG A 522 -5.63 17.56 -20.64
N ASN A 523 -5.09 16.88 -19.62
CA ASN A 523 -4.96 17.39 -18.25
C ASN A 523 -4.05 18.63 -18.21
N ALA A 524 -2.91 18.60 -18.92
CA ALA A 524 -2.02 19.75 -19.02
C ALA A 524 -2.70 20.94 -19.73
N THR A 525 -3.45 20.68 -20.81
CA THR A 525 -4.25 21.71 -21.49
C THR A 525 -5.29 22.32 -20.54
N ARG A 526 -5.96 21.50 -19.73
CA ARG A 526 -6.93 21.99 -18.74
C ARG A 526 -6.27 22.78 -17.62
N ALA A 527 -5.13 22.32 -17.12
CA ALA A 527 -4.35 23.05 -16.12
C ALA A 527 -3.89 24.43 -16.63
N ALA A 528 -3.43 24.50 -17.90
CA ALA A 528 -3.10 25.77 -18.55
C ALA A 528 -4.27 26.74 -18.52
N GLN A 529 -5.47 26.30 -18.92
CA GLN A 529 -6.68 27.13 -18.89
C GLN A 529 -7.00 27.66 -17.49
N LEU A 530 -6.90 26.78 -16.46
CA LEU A 530 -7.16 27.17 -15.06
C LEU A 530 -6.18 28.20 -14.52
N LEU A 531 -4.93 28.16 -15.01
CA LEU A 531 -3.85 29.05 -14.60
C LEU A 531 -3.68 30.28 -15.51
N GLY A 532 -4.50 30.43 -16.56
CA GLY A 532 -4.40 31.52 -17.52
C GLY A 532 -3.19 31.43 -18.47
N HIS A 533 -2.63 30.21 -18.63
CA HIS A 533 -1.58 29.95 -19.59
C HIS A 533 -2.13 29.52 -20.96
N THR A 534 -1.37 29.74 -22.02
CA THR A 534 -1.70 29.25 -23.37
C THR A 534 -1.10 27.89 -23.60
N ALA A 535 -1.93 26.86 -23.74
CA ALA A 535 -1.47 25.52 -24.12
C ALA A 535 -1.01 25.49 -25.59
N PRO A 536 0.13 24.86 -25.90
CA PRO A 536 0.57 24.64 -27.28
C PRO A 536 -0.46 23.84 -28.09
N VAL A 537 -0.79 24.31 -29.31
CA VAL A 537 -1.76 23.64 -30.19
C VAL A 537 -1.35 22.21 -30.50
N GLY A 538 -0.04 21.92 -30.52
CA GLY A 538 0.49 20.57 -30.73
C GLY A 538 0.03 19.54 -29.69
N TRP A 539 -0.23 19.96 -28.44
CA TRP A 539 -0.70 19.05 -27.40
C TRP A 539 -2.07 18.45 -27.75
N LYS A 540 -3.02 19.32 -28.12
CA LYS A 540 -4.36 18.88 -28.54
C LYS A 540 -4.30 17.99 -29.78
N ARG A 541 -3.48 18.37 -30.78
CA ARG A 541 -3.36 17.62 -32.04
C ARG A 541 -2.84 16.21 -31.77
N VAL A 542 -1.80 16.05 -30.93
CA VAL A 542 -1.26 14.73 -30.57
C VAL A 542 -2.28 13.95 -29.75
N ALA A 543 -2.91 14.56 -28.73
CA ALA A 543 -3.88 13.90 -27.87
C ALA A 543 -5.08 13.31 -28.64
N ASP A 544 -5.54 14.02 -29.69
CA ASP A 544 -6.69 13.58 -30.48
C ASP A 544 -6.30 12.62 -31.62
N GLY A 545 -5.02 12.62 -32.02
CA GLY A 545 -4.50 11.80 -33.12
C GLY A 545 -3.78 10.53 -32.70
N LEU A 546 -3.50 10.30 -31.42
CA LEU A 546 -2.86 9.06 -30.94
C LEU A 546 -3.71 7.84 -31.29
N ARG A 547 -3.09 6.84 -31.90
CA ARG A 547 -3.75 5.56 -32.23
C ARG A 547 -4.06 4.78 -30.98
N ILE A 548 -5.31 4.34 -30.85
CA ILE A 548 -5.79 3.48 -29.79
C ILE A 548 -6.26 2.17 -30.41
N PRO A 549 -5.43 1.10 -30.38
CA PRO A 549 -5.75 -0.17 -31.00
C PRO A 549 -7.08 -0.74 -30.48
N TYR A 550 -8.03 -1.01 -31.39
CA TYR A 550 -9.37 -1.48 -31.07
C TYR A 550 -9.91 -2.38 -32.17
N ASP A 551 -10.50 -3.50 -31.80
CA ASP A 551 -11.23 -4.40 -32.68
C ASP A 551 -12.74 -4.20 -32.50
N PRO A 552 -13.42 -3.51 -33.44
CA PRO A 552 -14.84 -3.20 -33.30
C PRO A 552 -15.74 -4.45 -33.42
N ALA A 553 -15.29 -5.50 -34.11
CA ALA A 553 -16.07 -6.72 -34.26
C ALA A 553 -16.16 -7.51 -32.95
N ARG A 554 -15.09 -7.48 -32.17
CA ARG A 554 -14.99 -8.11 -30.85
C ARG A 554 -15.31 -7.13 -29.71
N LYS A 555 -15.46 -5.84 -30.00
CA LYS A 555 -15.56 -4.75 -29.00
C LYS A 555 -14.37 -4.77 -28.02
N LEU A 556 -13.19 -5.07 -28.50
CA LEU A 556 -12.01 -5.36 -27.70
C LEU A 556 -10.90 -4.35 -27.96
N PHE A 557 -10.42 -3.69 -26.93
CA PHE A 557 -9.16 -2.95 -27.00
C PHE A 557 -7.99 -3.92 -27.07
N LEU A 558 -7.10 -3.70 -28.03
CA LEU A 558 -5.91 -4.55 -28.22
C LEU A 558 -4.74 -3.93 -27.49
N GLN A 559 -3.97 -4.74 -26.77
CA GLN A 559 -2.87 -4.29 -25.93
C GLN A 559 -1.87 -3.38 -26.68
N TYR A 560 -1.61 -3.71 -27.95
CA TYR A 560 -0.78 -2.92 -28.86
C TYR A 560 -1.17 -3.21 -30.32
N ALA A 561 -0.62 -2.45 -31.26
CA ALA A 561 -0.87 -2.70 -32.67
C ALA A 561 -0.36 -4.08 -33.10
N GLY A 562 -1.28 -4.93 -33.57
CA GLY A 562 -0.98 -6.31 -33.97
C GLY A 562 -0.97 -7.33 -32.83
N TYR A 563 -1.49 -6.99 -31.66
CA TYR A 563 -1.63 -7.94 -30.54
C TYR A 563 -2.44 -9.17 -30.93
N ASN A 564 -1.91 -10.35 -30.64
CA ASN A 564 -2.43 -11.64 -31.09
C ASN A 564 -3.13 -12.47 -29.98
N GLY A 565 -3.26 -11.94 -28.77
CA GLY A 565 -3.85 -12.66 -27.65
C GLY A 565 -2.86 -13.42 -26.78
N SER A 566 -1.57 -13.05 -26.80
CA SER A 566 -0.57 -13.63 -25.90
C SER A 566 -0.88 -13.35 -24.44
N THR A 567 -0.41 -14.25 -23.55
CA THR A 567 -0.53 -14.07 -22.11
C THR A 567 0.20 -12.82 -21.65
N ILE A 568 -0.46 -12.03 -20.79
CA ILE A 568 0.12 -10.83 -20.13
C ILE A 568 0.55 -11.17 -18.69
N LYS A 569 1.60 -10.50 -18.22
CA LYS A 569 2.08 -10.65 -16.82
C LYS A 569 1.09 -10.06 -15.82
N GLN A 570 0.55 -8.89 -16.14
CA GLN A 570 -0.23 -8.07 -15.20
C GLN A 570 -1.18 -7.12 -15.92
N ALA A 571 -2.05 -6.44 -15.16
CA ALA A 571 -2.99 -5.45 -15.68
C ALA A 571 -2.32 -4.42 -16.61
N ASP A 572 -2.86 -4.28 -17.80
CA ASP A 572 -2.42 -3.35 -18.85
C ASP A 572 -3.63 -2.68 -19.49
N THR A 573 -4.23 -3.27 -20.51
CA THR A 573 -5.36 -2.73 -21.27
C THR A 573 -6.59 -2.43 -20.41
N VAL A 574 -6.83 -3.18 -19.37
CA VAL A 574 -7.94 -2.97 -18.42
C VAL A 574 -7.80 -1.66 -17.65
N LEU A 575 -6.59 -1.09 -17.56
CA LEU A 575 -6.36 0.23 -16.96
C LEU A 575 -7.03 1.38 -17.76
N LEU A 576 -7.53 1.11 -18.94
CA LEU A 576 -8.41 2.03 -19.68
C LEU A 576 -9.75 2.25 -18.95
N ILE A 577 -10.28 1.20 -18.27
CA ILE A 577 -11.53 1.27 -17.50
C ILE A 577 -11.28 2.03 -16.21
N TYR A 578 -10.31 1.56 -15.42
CA TYR A 578 -9.82 2.22 -14.22
C TYR A 578 -8.28 2.17 -14.19
N PRO A 579 -7.57 3.30 -13.98
CA PRO A 579 -8.06 4.60 -13.52
C PRO A 579 -8.42 5.62 -14.63
N LEU A 580 -8.24 5.30 -15.93
CA LEU A 580 -8.35 6.32 -16.99
C LEU A 580 -9.78 6.75 -17.29
N GLU A 581 -10.80 5.95 -17.02
CA GLU A 581 -12.19 6.21 -17.46
C GLU A 581 -12.24 6.54 -18.96
N TRP A 582 -11.49 5.78 -19.79
CA TRP A 582 -11.42 6.01 -21.22
C TRP A 582 -12.79 5.82 -21.87
N PRO A 583 -13.20 6.68 -22.78
CA PRO A 583 -14.50 6.53 -23.46
C PRO A 583 -14.57 5.19 -24.21
N MET A 584 -15.62 4.42 -23.93
CA MET A 584 -15.86 3.10 -24.51
C MET A 584 -17.29 2.97 -25.00
N GLU A 585 -17.49 2.27 -26.11
CA GLU A 585 -18.83 1.90 -26.54
C GLU A 585 -19.45 0.84 -25.61
N PRO A 586 -20.78 0.72 -25.59
CA PRO A 586 -21.48 -0.26 -24.74
C PRO A 586 -20.99 -1.69 -25.00
N GLY A 587 -20.60 -2.38 -23.91
CA GLY A 587 -20.08 -3.75 -23.91
C GLY A 587 -18.56 -3.85 -24.11
N ALA A 588 -17.86 -2.79 -24.56
CA ALA A 588 -16.41 -2.87 -24.77
C ALA A 588 -15.62 -3.04 -23.45
N ALA A 589 -16.07 -2.41 -22.38
CA ALA A 589 -15.44 -2.57 -21.07
C ALA A 589 -15.54 -4.02 -20.57
N ALA A 590 -16.72 -4.65 -20.67
CA ALA A 590 -16.92 -6.05 -20.28
C ALA A 590 -16.10 -7.01 -21.14
N ALA A 591 -16.14 -6.86 -22.49
CA ALA A 591 -15.37 -7.69 -23.40
C ALA A 591 -13.86 -7.56 -23.14
N THR A 592 -13.37 -6.35 -22.84
CA THR A 592 -11.96 -6.11 -22.52
C THR A 592 -11.58 -6.75 -21.18
N LEU A 593 -12.38 -6.58 -20.14
CA LEU A 593 -12.11 -7.21 -18.83
C LEU A 593 -12.06 -8.73 -18.94
N ASP A 594 -13.10 -9.36 -19.53
CA ASP A 594 -13.18 -10.82 -19.64
C ASP A 594 -12.02 -11.39 -20.45
N PHE A 595 -11.68 -10.73 -21.56
CA PHE A 595 -10.58 -11.17 -22.40
C PHE A 595 -9.25 -11.15 -21.65
N TYR A 596 -8.87 -10.01 -21.06
CA TYR A 596 -7.57 -9.88 -20.41
C TYR A 596 -7.49 -10.61 -19.05
N ALA A 597 -8.60 -10.76 -18.34
CA ALA A 597 -8.64 -11.57 -17.12
C ALA A 597 -8.38 -13.06 -17.44
N ALA A 598 -8.87 -13.56 -18.58
CA ALA A 598 -8.60 -14.92 -19.04
C ALA A 598 -7.18 -15.11 -19.61
N HIS A 599 -6.51 -14.04 -20.07
CA HIS A 599 -5.18 -14.07 -20.66
C HIS A 599 -4.08 -13.57 -19.69
N THR A 600 -4.41 -13.35 -18.43
CA THR A 600 -3.42 -12.97 -17.41
C THR A 600 -2.72 -14.21 -16.86
N ASP A 601 -1.39 -14.13 -16.73
CA ASP A 601 -0.58 -15.18 -16.11
C ASP A 601 -1.14 -15.54 -14.73
N PRO A 602 -1.52 -16.81 -14.50
CA PRO A 602 -2.02 -17.25 -13.19
C PRO A 602 -1.00 -17.09 -12.06
N ASP A 603 0.28 -17.00 -12.39
CA ASP A 603 1.39 -16.73 -11.45
C ASP A 603 1.76 -15.23 -11.38
N GLY A 604 1.02 -14.37 -12.02
CA GLY A 604 1.26 -12.92 -12.05
C GLY A 604 1.22 -12.26 -10.65
N PRO A 605 1.75 -11.02 -10.55
CA PRO A 605 1.93 -10.35 -9.27
C PRO A 605 0.63 -9.85 -8.63
N ALA A 606 0.71 -9.48 -7.34
CA ALA A 606 -0.37 -8.90 -6.54
C ALA A 606 -0.77 -7.48 -7.03
N MET A 607 -0.88 -7.29 -8.33
CA MET A 607 -1.19 -5.99 -8.96
C MET A 607 -2.47 -6.06 -9.80
N THR A 608 -2.80 -7.21 -10.37
CA THR A 608 -3.80 -7.35 -11.42
C THR A 608 -5.23 -7.49 -10.90
N ASP A 609 -5.48 -8.47 -10.03
CA ASP A 609 -6.85 -8.81 -9.60
C ASP A 609 -7.55 -7.69 -8.82
N SER A 610 -6.80 -6.74 -8.24
CA SER A 610 -7.38 -5.54 -7.63
C SER A 610 -7.98 -4.60 -8.67
N VAL A 611 -7.35 -4.44 -9.84
CA VAL A 611 -7.90 -3.67 -10.97
C VAL A 611 -9.12 -4.38 -11.53
N HIS A 612 -9.02 -5.70 -11.78
CA HIS A 612 -10.16 -6.50 -12.24
C HIS A 612 -11.38 -6.37 -11.30
N ALA A 613 -11.15 -6.34 -9.97
CA ALA A 613 -12.22 -6.13 -9.00
C ALA A 613 -12.87 -4.73 -9.11
N ILE A 614 -12.07 -3.69 -9.35
CA ILE A 614 -12.55 -2.31 -9.53
C ILE A 614 -13.32 -2.19 -10.85
N ASP A 615 -12.82 -2.80 -11.91
CA ASP A 615 -13.43 -2.79 -13.23
C ASP A 615 -14.75 -3.56 -13.23
N ALA A 616 -14.79 -4.76 -12.65
CA ALA A 616 -16.01 -5.53 -12.46
C ALA A 616 -17.06 -4.76 -11.65
N ALA A 617 -16.64 -4.05 -10.59
CA ALA A 617 -17.52 -3.18 -9.83
C ALA A 617 -18.03 -1.99 -10.67
N THR A 618 -17.20 -1.43 -11.53
CA THR A 618 -17.54 -0.29 -12.39
C THR A 618 -18.53 -0.71 -13.48
N ILE A 619 -18.27 -1.83 -14.13
CA ILE A 619 -19.12 -2.39 -15.19
C ILE A 619 -20.45 -2.87 -14.60
N GLY A 620 -20.41 -3.51 -13.43
CA GLY A 620 -21.58 -4.07 -12.76
C GLY A 620 -22.07 -5.38 -13.37
N GLU A 621 -21.35 -5.96 -14.30
CA GLU A 621 -21.60 -7.26 -14.91
C GLU A 621 -20.31 -8.09 -14.91
N PRO A 622 -20.42 -9.36 -14.60
CA PRO A 622 -21.60 -10.16 -14.26
C PRO A 622 -22.00 -10.14 -12.78
N GLY A 623 -21.81 -9.08 -12.05
CA GLY A 623 -22.37 -8.79 -10.73
C GLY A 623 -21.63 -9.34 -9.53
N CYS A 624 -21.11 -10.56 -9.57
CA CYS A 624 -20.42 -11.19 -8.44
C CYS A 624 -18.92 -11.38 -8.65
N ALA A 625 -18.43 -11.22 -9.86
CA ALA A 625 -17.01 -11.30 -10.20
C ALA A 625 -16.17 -10.31 -9.40
N THR A 626 -16.71 -9.15 -9.02
CA THR A 626 -16.04 -8.20 -8.10
C THR A 626 -15.55 -8.90 -6.83
N TYR A 627 -16.35 -9.78 -6.21
CA TYR A 627 -15.94 -10.48 -4.99
C TYR A 627 -14.91 -11.56 -5.29
N THR A 628 -15.04 -12.28 -6.39
CA THR A 628 -14.07 -13.28 -6.82
C THR A 628 -12.69 -12.62 -7.04
N TYR A 629 -12.64 -11.54 -7.81
CA TYR A 629 -11.40 -10.78 -8.02
C TYR A 629 -10.87 -10.17 -6.72
N LEU A 630 -11.74 -9.67 -5.82
CA LEU A 630 -11.32 -9.21 -4.49
C LEU A 630 -10.61 -10.32 -3.70
N GLN A 631 -11.14 -11.55 -3.70
CA GLN A 631 -10.48 -12.69 -3.05
C GLN A 631 -9.15 -13.03 -3.71
N ARG A 632 -9.09 -13.01 -5.04
CA ARG A 632 -7.86 -13.23 -5.81
C ARG A 632 -6.82 -12.15 -5.56
N ALA A 633 -7.23 -10.92 -5.31
CA ALA A 633 -6.31 -9.80 -5.01
C ALA A 633 -5.64 -9.89 -3.62
N VAL A 634 -6.15 -10.71 -2.69
CA VAL A 634 -5.66 -10.72 -1.32
C VAL A 634 -5.25 -12.11 -0.80
N ARG A 635 -6.09 -13.13 -0.94
CA ARG A 635 -5.86 -14.45 -0.32
C ARG A 635 -4.56 -15.12 -0.77
N PRO A 636 -4.22 -15.20 -2.07
CA PRO A 636 -3.04 -15.91 -2.52
C PRO A 636 -1.73 -15.18 -2.20
N PHE A 637 -1.79 -13.93 -1.78
CA PHE A 637 -0.63 -13.09 -1.50
C PHE A 637 -0.38 -12.84 -0.02
N THR A 638 -1.37 -13.04 0.84
CA THR A 638 -1.24 -12.80 2.29
C THR A 638 -0.39 -13.87 2.96
N ARG A 639 0.60 -13.42 3.76
CA ARG A 639 1.60 -14.26 4.40
C ARG A 639 1.71 -13.99 5.88
N GLY A 640 2.05 -15.05 6.60
CA GLY A 640 2.38 -15.03 8.01
C GLY A 640 1.27 -14.55 8.93
N PRO A 641 1.54 -14.49 10.24
CA PRO A 641 0.53 -14.11 11.21
C PRO A 641 0.16 -12.61 11.13
N TYR A 642 1.03 -11.77 10.55
CA TYR A 642 0.86 -10.32 10.48
C TYR A 642 0.17 -9.83 9.20
N ALA A 643 -0.27 -10.74 8.32
CA ALA A 643 -0.91 -10.45 7.05
C ALA A 643 -0.07 -9.53 6.15
N LEU A 644 1.22 -9.84 6.01
CA LEU A 644 2.10 -9.20 5.05
C LEU A 644 1.79 -9.72 3.64
N PHE A 645 2.03 -8.91 2.62
CA PHE A 645 1.83 -9.33 1.23
C PHE A 645 3.15 -9.78 0.61
N SER A 646 3.11 -10.91 -0.13
CA SER A 646 4.11 -11.20 -1.15
C SER A 646 3.71 -10.62 -2.49
N GLU A 647 4.66 -10.43 -3.40
CA GLU A 647 4.37 -10.14 -4.80
C GLU A 647 3.81 -11.38 -5.52
N ALA A 648 4.49 -12.53 -5.35
CA ALA A 648 4.10 -13.78 -5.96
C ALA A 648 2.98 -14.50 -5.20
N ARG A 649 2.23 -15.33 -5.91
CA ARG A 649 1.14 -16.17 -5.38
C ARG A 649 1.50 -17.66 -5.39
N GLY A 650 0.70 -18.46 -4.67
CA GLY A 650 0.75 -19.92 -4.69
C GLY A 650 2.11 -20.49 -4.30
N ALA A 651 2.54 -21.53 -5.00
CA ALA A 651 3.81 -22.21 -4.76
C ALA A 651 5.02 -21.30 -4.99
N LYS A 652 4.98 -20.39 -5.95
CA LYS A 652 6.07 -19.44 -6.23
C LYS A 652 6.34 -18.48 -5.07
N SER A 653 5.36 -18.22 -4.20
CA SER A 653 5.58 -17.35 -3.03
C SER A 653 6.51 -17.97 -1.98
N GLY A 654 6.65 -19.29 -1.97
CA GLY A 654 7.58 -20.03 -1.13
C GLY A 654 8.82 -20.51 -1.86
N ALA A 655 8.91 -20.29 -3.18
CA ALA A 655 10.01 -20.78 -4.00
C ALA A 655 11.31 -20.02 -3.70
N GLN A 656 12.43 -20.73 -3.80
CA GLN A 656 13.79 -20.17 -3.70
C GLN A 656 14.19 -19.41 -4.98
N ASP A 657 13.30 -19.33 -5.97
CA ASP A 657 13.55 -18.59 -7.21
C ASP A 657 13.35 -17.08 -6.99
N PRO A 658 14.41 -16.28 -7.01
CA PRO A 658 14.31 -14.84 -6.79
C PRO A 658 13.51 -14.09 -7.87
N LEU A 659 13.37 -14.68 -9.07
CA LEU A 659 12.62 -14.08 -10.18
C LEU A 659 11.10 -14.32 -10.07
N SER A 660 10.67 -15.24 -9.22
CA SER A 660 9.25 -15.50 -9.00
C SER A 660 8.57 -14.54 -8.02
N GLY A 661 9.24 -13.42 -7.67
CA GLY A 661 8.71 -12.44 -6.72
C GLY A 661 8.78 -12.90 -5.26
N PHE A 662 9.71 -13.81 -4.97
CA PHE A 662 9.94 -14.36 -3.64
C PHE A 662 10.28 -13.28 -2.63
N PRO A 663 9.86 -13.46 -1.39
CA PRO A 663 8.93 -12.56 -0.74
C PRO A 663 9.50 -11.17 -0.66
N ALA A 664 8.75 -10.22 -1.15
CA ALA A 664 8.99 -8.79 -0.99
C ALA A 664 8.84 -8.33 0.47
N GLU A 665 8.68 -9.26 1.41
CA GLU A 665 8.44 -9.03 2.82
C GLU A 665 7.09 -8.37 3.09
N ASP A 666 6.86 -7.15 2.62
CA ASP A 666 5.54 -6.54 2.60
C ASP A 666 5.35 -5.74 1.30
N PHE A 667 4.71 -6.34 0.31
CA PHE A 667 4.47 -5.74 -1.00
C PHE A 667 3.34 -4.70 -0.91
N LEU A 668 3.72 -3.44 -0.67
CA LEU A 668 2.77 -2.33 -0.46
C LEU A 668 1.97 -1.99 -1.72
N THR A 669 2.51 -2.28 -2.90
CA THR A 669 1.81 -2.14 -4.18
C THR A 669 0.51 -2.96 -4.17
N GLY A 670 0.61 -4.24 -3.86
CA GLY A 670 -0.56 -5.12 -3.74
C GLY A 670 -1.54 -4.66 -2.65
N LYS A 671 -1.02 -4.20 -1.50
CA LYS A 671 -1.85 -3.62 -0.43
C LYS A 671 -2.59 -2.37 -0.89
N GLY A 672 -1.92 -1.50 -1.63
CA GLY A 672 -2.52 -0.28 -2.20
C GLY A 672 -3.64 -0.60 -3.17
N GLY A 673 -3.40 -1.52 -4.12
CA GLY A 673 -4.41 -2.00 -5.07
C GLY A 673 -5.61 -2.63 -4.35
N PHE A 674 -5.37 -3.50 -3.37
CA PHE A 674 -6.43 -4.11 -2.56
C PHE A 674 -7.30 -3.07 -1.84
N LEU A 675 -6.71 -2.03 -1.26
CA LEU A 675 -7.47 -0.93 -0.62
C LEU A 675 -8.30 -0.13 -1.64
N GLN A 676 -7.83 0.01 -2.88
CA GLN A 676 -8.56 0.71 -3.93
C GLN A 676 -9.85 -0.02 -4.33
N VAL A 677 -9.93 -1.35 -4.19
CA VAL A 677 -11.19 -2.08 -4.42
C VAL A 677 -12.30 -1.50 -3.56
N PHE A 678 -12.00 -1.13 -2.32
CA PHE A 678 -12.97 -0.51 -1.39
C PHE A 678 -13.15 0.97 -1.66
N THR A 679 -12.06 1.73 -1.77
CA THR A 679 -12.13 3.20 -1.88
C THR A 679 -12.60 3.68 -3.25
N HIS A 680 -12.35 2.94 -4.33
CA HIS A 680 -12.68 3.33 -5.71
C HIS A 680 -13.61 2.33 -6.42
N GLY A 681 -13.48 1.03 -6.15
CA GLY A 681 -14.33 0.00 -6.73
C GLY A 681 -15.74 0.03 -6.14
N LEU A 682 -15.88 -0.35 -4.86
CA LEU A 682 -17.20 -0.46 -4.22
C LEU A 682 -17.91 0.87 -4.04
N THR A 683 -17.20 1.99 -3.91
CA THR A 683 -17.79 3.33 -3.81
C THR A 683 -18.11 3.94 -5.17
N GLY A 684 -17.44 3.50 -6.24
CA GLY A 684 -17.44 4.19 -7.53
C GLY A 684 -16.83 5.60 -7.48
N LEU A 685 -15.97 5.88 -6.46
CA LEU A 685 -15.37 7.20 -6.28
C LEU A 685 -14.49 7.58 -7.47
N ARG A 686 -14.80 8.74 -8.06
CA ARG A 686 -13.95 9.43 -9.04
C ARG A 686 -13.92 10.91 -8.72
N LEU A 687 -12.75 11.51 -8.77
CA LEU A 687 -12.58 12.94 -8.51
C LEU A 687 -13.04 13.76 -9.71
N ARG A 688 -13.67 14.94 -9.44
CA ARG A 688 -14.12 15.90 -10.45
C ARG A 688 -13.71 17.31 -10.02
N GLU A 689 -13.69 18.25 -10.97
CA GLU A 689 -13.33 19.65 -10.66
C GLU A 689 -14.33 20.33 -9.75
N ASP A 690 -15.59 19.95 -9.80
CA ASP A 690 -16.71 20.53 -9.04
C ASP A 690 -17.23 19.63 -7.90
N GLY A 691 -16.64 18.44 -7.71
CA GLY A 691 -17.11 17.52 -6.69
C GLY A 691 -16.48 16.14 -6.78
N VAL A 692 -17.26 15.13 -6.38
CA VAL A 692 -16.90 13.72 -6.53
C VAL A 692 -18.04 12.97 -7.21
N ARG A 693 -17.69 11.98 -8.05
CA ARG A 693 -18.67 10.99 -8.51
C ARG A 693 -18.68 9.84 -7.54
N LEU A 694 -19.86 9.36 -7.18
CA LEU A 694 -20.10 8.15 -6.40
C LEU A 694 -21.13 7.28 -7.14
N ASP A 695 -20.82 6.00 -7.26
CA ASP A 695 -21.69 5.00 -7.87
C ASP A 695 -21.55 3.67 -7.10
N PRO A 696 -22.05 3.64 -5.85
CA PRO A 696 -21.75 2.56 -4.93
C PRO A 696 -22.37 1.23 -5.36
N MET A 697 -21.60 0.16 -5.17
CA MET A 697 -21.97 -1.22 -5.46
C MET A 697 -21.64 -2.13 -4.27
N LEU A 698 -22.42 -3.14 -4.02
CA LEU A 698 -22.18 -4.12 -2.97
C LEU A 698 -22.35 -5.55 -3.49
N PRO A 699 -21.32 -6.38 -3.53
CA PRO A 699 -21.47 -7.79 -3.84
C PRO A 699 -22.22 -8.51 -2.68
N PRO A 700 -23.02 -9.54 -2.98
CA PRO A 700 -23.85 -10.20 -1.97
C PRO A 700 -23.05 -10.84 -0.82
N GLN A 701 -21.81 -11.23 -1.08
CA GLN A 701 -20.91 -11.80 -0.08
C GLN A 701 -20.49 -10.80 1.03
N LEU A 702 -20.67 -9.49 0.78
CA LEU A 702 -20.48 -8.41 1.75
C LEU A 702 -21.83 -7.88 2.26
N GLY A 703 -22.82 -8.76 2.37
CA GLY A 703 -24.23 -8.41 2.63
C GLY A 703 -24.49 -7.57 3.89
N SER A 704 -23.62 -7.61 4.90
CA SER A 704 -23.68 -6.75 6.09
C SER A 704 -23.22 -5.32 5.82
N GLY A 705 -22.73 -5.03 4.60
CA GLY A 705 -22.30 -3.72 4.17
C GLY A 705 -20.83 -3.46 4.39
N VAL A 706 -20.40 -2.28 3.89
CA VAL A 706 -19.04 -1.76 4.01
C VAL A 706 -19.12 -0.31 4.46
N THR A 707 -18.34 0.06 5.47
CA THR A 707 -18.26 1.45 5.93
C THR A 707 -16.85 2.00 5.68
N LEU A 708 -16.78 3.14 5.00
CA LEU A 708 -15.57 3.92 4.83
C LEU A 708 -15.73 5.21 5.62
N THR A 709 -14.82 5.46 6.56
CA THR A 709 -14.80 6.70 7.35
C THR A 709 -13.63 7.57 6.93
N GLY A 710 -13.80 8.90 7.05
CA GLY A 710 -12.71 9.84 6.88
C GLY A 710 -12.26 10.09 5.44
N LEU A 711 -13.10 9.86 4.44
CA LEU A 711 -12.83 10.26 3.05
C LEU A 711 -12.67 11.77 2.94
N ARG A 712 -11.80 12.23 2.04
CA ARG A 712 -11.41 13.64 1.90
C ARG A 712 -11.70 14.18 0.51
N HIS A 713 -12.20 15.41 0.45
CA HIS A 713 -12.31 16.18 -0.79
C HIS A 713 -12.26 17.68 -0.50
N ARG A 714 -11.26 18.39 -1.01
CA ARG A 714 -11.11 19.85 -0.92
C ARG A 714 -11.38 20.40 0.48
N GLY A 715 -10.69 19.87 1.49
CA GLY A 715 -10.83 20.25 2.89
C GLY A 715 -12.08 19.74 3.60
N ARG A 716 -12.97 18.99 2.93
CA ARG A 716 -14.13 18.33 3.52
C ARG A 716 -13.78 16.93 3.97
N THR A 717 -14.49 16.44 4.98
CA THR A 717 -14.45 15.05 5.41
C THR A 717 -15.84 14.45 5.32
N TYR A 718 -15.95 13.25 4.79
CA TYR A 718 -17.23 12.55 4.69
C TYR A 718 -17.05 11.04 4.86
N ASP A 719 -18.12 10.38 5.26
CA ASP A 719 -18.19 8.94 5.45
C ASP A 719 -19.18 8.33 4.46
N LEU A 720 -18.92 7.08 4.06
CA LEU A 720 -19.83 6.26 3.30
C LEU A 720 -20.19 5.00 4.09
N ALA A 721 -21.48 4.70 4.19
CA ALA A 721 -21.99 3.41 4.66
C ALA A 721 -22.74 2.75 3.51
N ILE A 722 -22.11 1.79 2.85
CA ILE A 722 -22.67 1.03 1.71
C ILE A 722 -23.49 -0.13 2.29
N GLY A 723 -24.78 0.00 2.25
CA GLY A 723 -25.72 -1.04 2.67
C GLY A 723 -26.29 -1.83 1.50
N PRO A 724 -27.11 -2.87 1.76
CA PRO A 724 -27.58 -3.80 0.73
C PRO A 724 -28.54 -3.19 -0.30
N ARG A 725 -29.17 -2.05 -0.03
CA ARG A 725 -30.09 -1.36 -0.94
C ARG A 725 -29.73 0.11 -1.14
N THR A 726 -29.21 0.71 -0.10
CA THR A 726 -28.90 2.13 -0.08
C THR A 726 -27.54 2.39 0.55
N THR A 727 -26.88 3.41 0.04
CA THR A 727 -25.63 3.94 0.58
C THR A 727 -25.89 5.30 1.22
N THR A 728 -25.48 5.45 2.45
CA THR A 728 -25.52 6.73 3.16
C THR A 728 -24.18 7.44 3.01
N VAL A 729 -24.20 8.67 2.49
CA VAL A 729 -23.06 9.57 2.43
C VAL A 729 -23.27 10.67 3.46
N ARG A 730 -22.35 10.81 4.41
CA ARG A 730 -22.45 11.75 5.52
C ARG A 730 -21.29 12.74 5.51
N LEU A 731 -21.59 14.03 5.37
CA LEU A 731 -20.60 15.11 5.57
C LEU A 731 -20.32 15.22 7.08
N THR A 732 -19.07 14.97 7.47
CA THR A 732 -18.64 14.99 8.87
C THR A 732 -17.91 16.28 9.23
N SER A 733 -17.32 16.96 8.22
CA SER A 733 -16.63 18.24 8.42
C SER A 733 -16.51 19.00 7.10
N GLY A 734 -16.55 20.33 7.19
CA GLY A 734 -16.33 21.24 6.05
C GLY A 734 -17.62 21.73 5.41
N ALA A 735 -17.49 22.55 4.35
CA ALA A 735 -18.60 23.14 3.62
C ALA A 735 -19.30 22.11 2.71
N PRO A 736 -20.56 22.31 2.35
CA PRO A 736 -21.26 21.50 1.35
C PRO A 736 -20.48 21.36 0.04
N PHE A 737 -20.68 20.24 -0.67
CA PHE A 737 -20.06 19.99 -1.98
C PHE A 737 -20.93 19.08 -2.86
N THR A 738 -20.70 19.10 -4.16
CA THR A 738 -21.46 18.31 -5.12
C THR A 738 -21.02 16.85 -5.13
N VAL A 739 -22.01 15.96 -5.07
CA VAL A 739 -21.86 14.52 -5.32
C VAL A 739 -22.59 14.20 -6.62
N HIS A 740 -21.86 13.78 -7.64
CA HIS A 740 -22.39 13.27 -8.89
C HIS A 740 -22.73 11.78 -8.73
N SER A 741 -23.91 11.39 -9.17
CA SER A 741 -24.34 9.98 -9.18
C SER A 741 -25.03 9.68 -10.52
N PRO A 742 -25.32 8.41 -10.85
CA PRO A 742 -26.11 8.08 -12.05
C PRO A 742 -27.48 8.78 -12.09
N ALA A 743 -28.03 9.17 -10.92
CA ALA A 743 -29.28 9.93 -10.82
C ALA A 743 -29.07 11.46 -10.94
N GLY A 744 -27.86 11.91 -11.30
CA GLY A 744 -27.51 13.34 -11.44
C GLY A 744 -26.77 13.92 -10.23
N PRO A 745 -26.34 15.20 -10.34
CA PRO A 745 -25.61 15.89 -9.29
C PRO A 745 -26.53 16.28 -8.13
N ARG A 746 -26.05 16.15 -6.90
CA ARG A 746 -26.74 16.52 -5.66
C ARG A 746 -25.79 17.19 -4.69
N LEU A 747 -26.24 18.21 -3.98
CA LEU A 747 -25.44 18.89 -2.96
C LEU A 747 -25.47 18.10 -1.65
N LEU A 748 -24.31 17.70 -1.14
CA LEU A 748 -24.15 17.09 0.18
C LEU A 748 -24.01 18.20 1.23
N THR A 749 -25.06 18.46 1.99
CA THR A 749 -25.09 19.46 3.06
C THR A 749 -24.97 18.84 4.46
N GLY A 750 -25.29 17.57 4.61
CA GLY A 750 -25.23 16.80 5.84
C GLY A 750 -25.24 15.31 5.51
N THR A 751 -26.41 14.78 5.16
CA THR A 751 -26.57 13.37 4.78
C THR A 751 -27.24 13.28 3.42
N LEU A 752 -26.74 12.39 2.57
CA LEU A 752 -27.27 12.04 1.27
C LEU A 752 -27.44 10.54 1.18
N THR A 753 -28.58 10.07 0.68
CA THR A 753 -28.82 8.66 0.38
C THR A 753 -28.73 8.44 -1.12
N LEU A 754 -27.90 7.47 -1.53
CA LEU A 754 -27.77 6.98 -2.89
C LEU A 754 -28.30 5.54 -2.99
N PRO A 755 -28.79 5.10 -4.14
CA PRO A 755 -29.04 3.68 -4.36
C PRO A 755 -27.71 2.93 -4.34
N THR A 756 -27.70 1.72 -3.79
CA THR A 756 -26.58 0.78 -3.94
C THR A 756 -26.87 -0.13 -5.12
N ARG A 757 -25.94 -0.19 -6.10
CA ARG A 757 -26.08 -1.13 -7.23
C ARG A 757 -25.94 -2.57 -6.72
N ARG A 758 -26.84 -3.42 -7.18
CA ARG A 758 -26.93 -4.85 -6.84
C ARG A 758 -27.13 -5.66 -8.12
N PRO A 759 -26.07 -5.83 -8.93
CA PRO A 759 -26.16 -6.60 -10.18
C PRO A 759 -26.60 -8.06 -9.95
N ASP A 760 -26.30 -8.63 -8.79
CA ASP A 760 -26.72 -9.96 -8.37
C ASP A 760 -28.25 -10.14 -8.28
N LEU A 761 -28.99 -9.03 -8.17
CA LEU A 761 -30.46 -9.03 -8.13
C LEU A 761 -31.09 -8.88 -9.53
N ALA A 762 -30.30 -8.74 -10.57
CA ALA A 762 -30.84 -8.74 -11.94
C ALA A 762 -31.51 -10.08 -12.25
N ALA A 763 -32.65 -10.04 -12.97
CA ALA A 763 -33.40 -11.23 -13.31
C ALA A 763 -32.54 -12.26 -14.06
N THR A 764 -32.65 -13.52 -13.69
CA THR A 764 -31.92 -14.64 -14.29
C THR A 764 -32.70 -15.95 -14.11
N THR A 765 -32.58 -16.84 -15.08
CA THR A 765 -33.00 -18.22 -14.96
C THR A 765 -32.01 -19.11 -14.24
N ASP A 766 -30.77 -18.62 -14.07
CA ASP A 766 -29.74 -19.33 -13.32
C ASP A 766 -29.92 -19.11 -11.82
N ALA A 767 -30.41 -20.15 -11.13
CA ALA A 767 -30.65 -20.15 -9.69
C ALA A 767 -29.34 -20.17 -8.87
N ALA A 768 -28.20 -20.57 -9.44
CA ALA A 768 -26.92 -20.64 -8.80
C ALA A 768 -26.19 -19.29 -8.80
N ARG A 769 -26.50 -18.38 -9.73
CA ARG A 769 -25.78 -17.12 -9.91
C ARG A 769 -25.70 -16.32 -8.60
N CYS A 770 -24.45 -16.00 -8.19
CA CYS A 770 -24.13 -15.26 -6.98
C CYS A 770 -24.57 -15.91 -5.65
N ARG A 771 -24.88 -17.19 -5.66
CA ARG A 771 -25.32 -17.88 -4.45
C ARG A 771 -24.14 -18.26 -3.55
N PRO A 772 -24.42 -18.47 -2.26
CA PRO A 772 -23.43 -19.03 -1.36
C PRO A 772 -22.94 -20.39 -1.87
N VAL A 773 -21.64 -20.54 -1.97
CA VAL A 773 -20.98 -21.72 -2.48
C VAL A 773 -19.82 -22.11 -1.58
N THR A 774 -19.60 -23.40 -1.40
CA THR A 774 -18.48 -23.95 -0.63
C THR A 774 -17.80 -25.05 -1.44
N ALA A 775 -16.52 -25.26 -1.23
CA ALA A 775 -15.76 -26.34 -1.81
C ALA A 775 -15.03 -27.14 -0.73
N THR A 776 -14.71 -28.39 -1.03
CA THR A 776 -13.88 -29.24 -0.15
C THR A 776 -12.41 -28.79 -0.13
N SER A 777 -11.94 -28.23 -1.25
CA SER A 777 -10.62 -27.59 -1.42
C SER A 777 -10.68 -26.58 -2.55
N GLU A 778 -9.72 -25.66 -2.55
CA GLU A 778 -9.58 -24.57 -3.53
C GLU A 778 -8.10 -24.38 -3.85
N ALA A 779 -7.72 -24.49 -5.11
CA ALA A 779 -6.38 -24.12 -5.53
C ALA A 779 -6.16 -22.60 -5.38
N PRO A 780 -4.93 -22.12 -5.16
CA PRO A 780 -4.64 -20.70 -4.99
C PRO A 780 -5.13 -19.87 -6.19
N GLY A 781 -6.03 -18.90 -5.92
CA GLY A 781 -6.63 -18.05 -6.96
C GLY A 781 -7.84 -18.65 -7.69
N LEU A 782 -8.18 -19.91 -7.46
CA LEU A 782 -9.26 -20.64 -8.14
C LEU A 782 -10.36 -21.01 -7.13
N TYR A 783 -11.08 -20.00 -6.68
CA TYR A 783 -12.01 -20.09 -5.54
C TYR A 783 -13.42 -20.50 -5.93
N ALA A 784 -14.13 -21.16 -5.02
CA ALA A 784 -15.48 -21.66 -5.24
C ALA A 784 -16.47 -20.60 -5.77
N ALA A 785 -16.33 -19.35 -5.30
CA ALA A 785 -17.18 -18.25 -5.74
C ALA A 785 -17.15 -18.01 -7.27
N ALA A 786 -16.05 -18.33 -7.92
CA ALA A 786 -15.89 -18.20 -9.37
C ALA A 786 -16.88 -19.08 -10.16
N ALA A 787 -17.22 -20.26 -9.64
CA ALA A 787 -18.12 -21.19 -10.33
C ALA A 787 -19.59 -20.74 -10.36
N VAL A 788 -19.93 -19.60 -9.78
CA VAL A 788 -21.30 -19.06 -9.73
C VAL A 788 -21.33 -17.53 -9.87
N ASP A 789 -20.25 -16.92 -10.34
CA ASP A 789 -20.14 -15.44 -10.39
C ASP A 789 -20.54 -14.85 -11.75
N GLY A 790 -20.73 -15.69 -12.74
CA GLY A 790 -21.19 -15.34 -14.09
C GLY A 790 -20.08 -14.79 -14.98
N SER A 791 -18.80 -14.80 -14.56
CA SER A 791 -17.65 -14.37 -15.37
C SER A 791 -17.06 -15.56 -16.13
N PRO A 792 -16.88 -15.46 -17.45
CA PRO A 792 -16.20 -16.51 -18.23
C PRO A 792 -14.67 -16.55 -17.98
N ALA A 793 -14.14 -15.55 -17.29
CA ALA A 793 -12.70 -15.40 -17.05
C ALA A 793 -12.25 -15.83 -15.65
N THR A 794 -13.17 -16.34 -14.84
CA THR A 794 -12.89 -16.88 -13.50
C THR A 794 -13.22 -18.35 -13.44
N SER A 795 -12.58 -19.11 -12.55
CA SER A 795 -12.88 -20.53 -12.38
C SER A 795 -12.59 -21.01 -10.97
N TRP A 796 -13.27 -22.04 -10.53
CA TRP A 796 -12.90 -22.87 -9.40
C TRP A 796 -12.13 -24.09 -9.85
N SER A 797 -11.13 -24.48 -9.07
CA SER A 797 -10.47 -25.78 -9.20
C SER A 797 -10.11 -26.31 -7.80
N PRO A 798 -10.22 -27.63 -7.55
CA PRO A 798 -9.76 -28.21 -6.31
C PRO A 798 -8.23 -28.14 -6.19
N ASP A 799 -7.72 -28.17 -4.98
CA ASP A 799 -6.30 -28.34 -4.68
C ASP A 799 -5.96 -29.85 -4.71
N GLY A 800 -5.74 -30.38 -5.91
CA GLY A 800 -5.47 -31.79 -6.19
C GLY A 800 -6.53 -32.46 -7.08
N ALA A 801 -6.38 -33.79 -7.28
CA ALA A 801 -7.15 -34.55 -8.26
C ALA A 801 -8.66 -34.60 -8.00
N LYS A 802 -9.10 -34.45 -6.75
CA LYS A 802 -10.52 -34.60 -6.37
C LYS A 802 -11.02 -33.41 -5.59
N GLY A 803 -12.25 -33.01 -5.88
CA GLY A 803 -12.94 -31.98 -5.11
C GLY A 803 -14.44 -32.00 -5.30
N ALA A 804 -15.15 -31.32 -4.40
CA ALA A 804 -16.59 -31.12 -4.48
C ALA A 804 -16.96 -29.66 -4.23
N LEU A 805 -17.85 -29.15 -5.08
CA LEU A 805 -18.44 -27.82 -5.01
C LEU A 805 -19.90 -27.95 -4.58
N THR A 806 -20.36 -27.20 -3.59
CA THR A 806 -21.75 -27.20 -3.13
C THR A 806 -22.34 -25.81 -3.15
N VAL A 807 -23.37 -25.58 -3.95
CA VAL A 807 -24.13 -24.34 -4.05
C VAL A 807 -25.38 -24.41 -3.21
N ASP A 808 -25.69 -23.42 -2.36
CA ASP A 808 -26.94 -23.24 -1.66
C ASP A 808 -27.82 -22.24 -2.44
N LEU A 809 -28.85 -22.72 -3.11
CA LEU A 809 -29.78 -21.92 -3.91
C LEU A 809 -30.63 -20.95 -3.07
N GLY A 810 -30.54 -21.02 -1.73
CA GLY A 810 -31.24 -20.17 -0.78
C GLY A 810 -32.69 -20.60 -0.51
N ARG A 811 -33.32 -21.30 -1.44
CA ARG A 811 -34.68 -21.86 -1.34
C ARG A 811 -34.77 -23.16 -2.16
N ALA A 812 -35.75 -23.95 -1.91
CA ALA A 812 -36.07 -25.08 -2.75
C ALA A 812 -36.63 -24.59 -4.11
N VAL A 813 -36.05 -25.04 -5.19
CA VAL A 813 -36.45 -24.74 -6.58
C VAL A 813 -36.49 -26.00 -7.41
N ALA A 814 -37.38 -26.05 -8.42
CA ALA A 814 -37.36 -27.11 -9.43
C ALA A 814 -36.15 -26.87 -10.33
N VAL A 815 -35.19 -27.80 -10.33
CA VAL A 815 -33.96 -27.69 -11.14
C VAL A 815 -34.20 -28.31 -12.51
N THR A 816 -34.40 -27.49 -13.52
CA THR A 816 -34.66 -27.95 -14.91
C THR A 816 -33.37 -28.49 -15.54
N SER A 817 -32.26 -27.81 -15.42
CA SER A 817 -30.93 -28.32 -15.78
C SER A 817 -29.89 -27.90 -14.77
N ALA A 818 -28.83 -28.70 -14.63
CA ALA A 818 -27.60 -28.35 -13.89
C ALA A 818 -26.42 -28.75 -14.75
N GLU A 819 -25.67 -27.76 -15.22
CA GLU A 819 -24.62 -27.96 -16.23
C GLU A 819 -23.35 -27.23 -15.79
N PRO A 820 -22.23 -27.95 -15.58
CA PRO A 820 -20.91 -27.33 -15.38
C PRO A 820 -20.30 -26.93 -16.72
N GLU A 821 -19.84 -25.70 -16.80
CA GLU A 821 -18.95 -25.23 -17.85
C GLU A 821 -17.51 -25.43 -17.40
N TRP A 822 -16.73 -26.13 -18.21
CA TRP A 822 -15.37 -26.52 -17.87
C TRP A 822 -14.33 -25.54 -18.41
N THR A 823 -13.21 -25.41 -17.72
CA THR A 823 -11.98 -24.90 -18.30
C THR A 823 -11.45 -25.88 -19.38
N ASP A 824 -10.31 -25.57 -19.99
CA ASP A 824 -9.66 -26.47 -20.95
C ASP A 824 -9.32 -27.85 -20.36
N VAL A 825 -9.18 -27.94 -19.05
CA VAL A 825 -8.93 -29.20 -18.32
C VAL A 825 -10.26 -29.78 -17.85
N ARG A 826 -10.75 -30.81 -18.54
CA ARG A 826 -11.98 -31.53 -18.18
C ARG A 826 -11.69 -32.64 -17.18
N PRO A 827 -12.65 -32.98 -16.27
CA PRO A 827 -12.50 -34.10 -15.36
C PRO A 827 -12.58 -35.45 -16.09
N SER A 828 -11.90 -36.47 -15.59
CA SER A 828 -12.07 -37.87 -16.03
C SER A 828 -13.42 -38.42 -15.64
N SER A 829 -13.94 -37.96 -14.49
CA SER A 829 -15.32 -38.26 -14.08
C SER A 829 -15.88 -37.10 -13.24
N TYR A 830 -17.21 -36.92 -13.31
CA TYR A 830 -17.92 -36.02 -12.42
C TYR A 830 -19.28 -36.56 -12.02
N ARG A 831 -19.82 -36.08 -10.92
CA ARG A 831 -21.14 -36.42 -10.43
C ARG A 831 -21.88 -35.17 -9.96
N LEU A 832 -23.14 -35.07 -10.38
CA LEU A 832 -24.09 -34.06 -9.90
C LEU A 832 -25.08 -34.68 -8.97
N GLU A 833 -25.31 -34.04 -7.84
CA GLU A 833 -26.25 -34.47 -6.81
C GLU A 833 -27.09 -33.28 -6.34
N THR A 834 -28.31 -33.55 -5.90
CA THR A 834 -29.24 -32.56 -5.37
C THR A 834 -29.68 -32.95 -3.96
N SER A 835 -29.99 -31.95 -3.14
CA SER A 835 -30.52 -32.16 -1.79
C SER A 835 -31.50 -31.05 -1.43
N ALA A 836 -32.58 -31.41 -0.73
CA ALA A 836 -33.56 -30.48 -0.17
C ALA A 836 -33.11 -29.91 1.20
N ASP A 837 -32.38 -30.69 1.99
CA ASP A 837 -32.01 -30.38 3.39
C ASP A 837 -30.47 -30.21 3.60
N GLY A 838 -29.65 -30.63 2.63
CA GLY A 838 -28.18 -30.58 2.69
C GLY A 838 -27.53 -31.78 3.41
N THR A 839 -28.33 -32.75 3.85
CA THR A 839 -27.89 -33.98 4.50
C THR A 839 -28.14 -35.22 3.65
N HIS A 840 -29.32 -35.29 3.02
CA HIS A 840 -29.70 -36.39 2.14
C HIS A 840 -29.45 -35.98 0.68
N TRP A 841 -28.52 -36.67 0.02
CA TRP A 841 -28.11 -36.40 -1.34
C TRP A 841 -28.61 -37.49 -2.29
N GLN A 842 -29.09 -37.06 -3.44
CA GLN A 842 -29.56 -37.96 -4.51
C GLN A 842 -28.93 -37.57 -5.82
N PRO A 843 -28.61 -38.51 -6.72
CA PRO A 843 -28.17 -38.18 -8.07
C PRO A 843 -29.14 -37.16 -8.72
N TYR A 844 -28.60 -36.16 -9.37
CA TYR A 844 -29.38 -35.14 -10.04
C TYR A 844 -30.29 -35.76 -11.10
N ARG A 845 -31.53 -35.31 -11.13
CA ARG A 845 -32.52 -35.60 -12.19
C ARG A 845 -33.23 -34.31 -12.58
N ALA A 846 -33.47 -34.08 -13.88
CA ALA A 846 -34.17 -32.91 -14.35
C ALA A 846 -35.56 -32.81 -13.69
N GLY A 847 -35.95 -31.63 -13.22
CA GLY A 847 -37.18 -31.38 -12.48
C GLY A 847 -37.10 -31.68 -10.99
N ALA A 848 -35.98 -32.17 -10.46
CA ALA A 848 -35.79 -32.39 -9.02
C ALA A 848 -35.93 -31.07 -8.23
N VAL A 849 -36.72 -31.12 -7.15
CA VAL A 849 -36.84 -29.96 -6.24
C VAL A 849 -35.69 -30.02 -5.24
N ALA A 850 -34.84 -29.04 -5.30
CA ALA A 850 -33.62 -28.98 -4.49
C ALA A 850 -33.36 -27.58 -3.94
N ARG A 851 -32.79 -27.52 -2.76
CA ARG A 851 -32.18 -26.30 -2.21
C ARG A 851 -30.67 -26.25 -2.44
N ARG A 852 -30.03 -27.43 -2.55
CA ARG A 852 -28.58 -27.52 -2.75
C ARG A 852 -28.22 -28.39 -3.94
N VAL A 853 -27.21 -27.97 -4.67
CA VAL A 853 -26.62 -28.72 -5.78
C VAL A 853 -25.16 -28.95 -5.46
N ARG A 854 -24.67 -30.18 -5.61
CA ARG A 854 -23.29 -30.56 -5.41
C ARG A 854 -22.71 -31.14 -6.70
N LEU A 855 -21.57 -30.60 -7.11
CA LEU A 855 -20.74 -31.14 -8.18
C LEU A 855 -19.48 -31.74 -7.55
N THR A 856 -19.24 -33.04 -7.79
CA THR A 856 -18.00 -33.72 -7.43
C THR A 856 -17.20 -33.98 -8.69
N VAL A 857 -15.91 -33.69 -8.70
CA VAL A 857 -15.01 -33.86 -9.84
C VAL A 857 -13.82 -34.74 -9.47
N GLU A 858 -13.31 -35.47 -10.45
CA GLU A 858 -12.09 -36.26 -10.35
C GLU A 858 -11.26 -36.12 -11.64
N SER A 859 -10.01 -35.73 -11.51
CA SER A 859 -9.04 -35.59 -12.60
C SER A 859 -8.04 -36.74 -12.59
N GLU A 860 -7.55 -37.14 -13.75
CA GLU A 860 -6.52 -38.19 -13.86
C GLU A 860 -5.18 -37.71 -13.32
N ASP A 861 -4.82 -36.44 -13.62
CA ASP A 861 -3.55 -35.84 -13.21
C ASP A 861 -3.79 -34.90 -12.01
N PRO A 862 -3.27 -35.23 -10.82
CA PRO A 862 -3.38 -34.36 -9.65
C PRO A 862 -2.62 -33.01 -9.80
N GLN A 863 -1.68 -32.90 -10.75
CA GLN A 863 -0.97 -31.66 -11.03
C GLN A 863 -1.72 -30.75 -12.02
N LYS A 864 -2.78 -31.28 -12.65
CA LYS A 864 -3.65 -30.57 -13.58
C LYS A 864 -5.12 -30.83 -13.20
N PRO A 865 -5.55 -30.33 -12.04
CA PRO A 865 -6.92 -30.51 -11.61
C PRO A 865 -7.90 -29.81 -12.57
N SER A 866 -9.06 -30.42 -12.79
CA SER A 866 -10.12 -29.84 -13.61
C SER A 866 -10.69 -28.58 -13.00
N GLY A 867 -11.00 -27.58 -13.84
CA GLY A 867 -11.62 -26.33 -13.42
C GLY A 867 -13.06 -26.20 -13.93
N VAL A 868 -13.87 -25.43 -13.16
CA VAL A 868 -15.24 -25.08 -13.50
C VAL A 868 -15.35 -23.57 -13.60
N THR A 869 -15.63 -23.05 -14.79
CA THR A 869 -15.86 -21.61 -15.00
C THR A 869 -17.25 -21.22 -14.50
N GLU A 870 -18.26 -22.05 -14.72
CA GLU A 870 -19.62 -21.78 -14.25
C GLU A 870 -20.36 -23.09 -13.97
N LEU A 871 -21.10 -23.17 -12.88
CA LEU A 871 -22.09 -24.20 -12.60
C LEU A 871 -23.47 -23.59 -12.73
N LYS A 872 -24.05 -23.65 -13.93
CA LYS A 872 -25.40 -23.15 -14.20
C LYS A 872 -26.44 -24.08 -13.65
N VAL A 873 -27.37 -23.55 -12.87
CA VAL A 873 -28.53 -24.26 -12.33
C VAL A 873 -29.81 -23.58 -12.79
N VAL A 874 -30.42 -24.10 -13.84
CA VAL A 874 -31.58 -23.46 -14.48
C VAL A 874 -32.83 -23.80 -13.70
N GLN A 875 -33.66 -22.80 -13.43
CA GLN A 875 -34.99 -22.90 -12.90
C GLN A 875 -36.03 -22.44 -13.95
N PRO A 876 -37.28 -22.94 -13.91
CA PRO A 876 -38.36 -22.54 -14.83
C PRO A 876 -38.57 -21.04 -14.93
#